data_62a451df9ed392bbdce5cffbf74d02f7
#
_entry.id   62a451df9ed392bbdce5cffbf74d02f7
#
_cell.length_a   1.000
_cell.length_b   1.000
_cell.length_c   1.000
_cell.angle_alpha   90.00
_cell.angle_beta   90.00
_cell.angle_gamma   90.00
#
_symmetry.space_group_name_H-M   'P 1'
#
loop_
_entity.id
_entity.type
_entity.pdbx_description
1 polymer ?
#
loop_
_entity_poly.entity_id
_entity_poly.type
_entity_poly.pdbx_seq_one_letter_code
_entity_poly.pdbx_strand_id
1 'polypeptide(L)'
;MNWKSWRKPSVGLAAATLLSAQLLGGVGTASAAEGDVEVHLLGINDLHGQLDTTSIVADKPAGTAPILATYLKQAQAKYEHSLLFHNGDSVGASAPISSLERDEPTMEWLNMMGFDVGSLGNHEFDQGIAALKAQIKGGLDPKDGIVTHKGANFSYVNANVIEEATNKPLIDPYVIKEVGGVKIGFIGLVTKSTPAKVSPAGTKGVRFLSVEEEVAAVNKYAKELQDQGVETIIVLAHDPASTKEGVTTGEAADLAKALPANSPVDVIVAGDNHALANGEVNGKLIVQAYSYGTAFEDIKLMIDPKTGDVTEKSATVTTTFQQGVTPDAQSVALIQKYLDKHPELTKPVGTTDGSVTRTDAYNNEAALGNLIADAMRSADFGDNAKAADFAFMNPGGIRADLPKGDVTFADLAKIQPFGNTLVKLTLTGAQIKTLLEQQWGKNADGTANTKTLQISGLKYKADLNKPVAERVSDLQMADGTAIDPAKSYTAVVNNFMAGGGDNYKVLTEASASLAGPIDLDVFYKYINDTFKGAAITAKVEGRIVNTPAAGSEAPDSDGPATAPTNKEISRADFVSQLVESLKLNAVSAPSTAFTDVAADAPYADAIAEAVKAGYIKGYVGGKFNPNQTITRQEMASILANVLKKQLPTVNATTVLSAYSDASTVAAYAKTPLAQLLEADIVVPAQSGTIMPKGKVMTNEADAAIKAAVAASAS
;
A
#
# COMPACT_ATOMS: atom_id res chain seq x y z
N MET A 1 21.66 -3.49 61.50
CA MET A 1 22.01 -4.89 61.73
C MET A 1 22.34 -5.46 60.34
N ASN A 2 23.61 -5.49 59.91
CA ASN A 2 24.61 -6.54 60.01
C ASN A 2 24.05 -7.86 59.38
N TRP A 3 24.62 -8.40 58.40
CA TRP A 3 25.96 -8.88 57.92
C TRP A 3 25.65 -10.02 56.93
N LYS A 4 26.40 -10.46 55.94
CA LYS A 4 27.77 -10.53 55.41
C LYS A 4 27.73 -11.20 54.03
N SER A 5 28.38 -10.63 53.05
CA SER A 5 29.43 -11.16 52.17
C SER A 5 29.69 -12.68 52.13
N TRP A 6 29.76 -13.28 50.90
CA TRP A 6 30.78 -14.29 50.63
C TRP A 6 31.21 -14.31 49.15
N ARG A 7 32.46 -14.62 48.99
CA ARG A 7 33.37 -14.42 47.85
C ARG A 7 33.25 -15.51 46.78
N LYS A 8 33.78 -15.12 45.59
CA LYS A 8 34.14 -16.00 44.46
C LYS A 8 35.19 -17.09 44.85
N PRO A 9 35.36 -18.12 44.00
CA PRO A 9 36.68 -18.30 43.39
C PRO A 9 36.64 -18.45 41.86
N SER A 10 37.69 -17.89 41.25
CA SER A 10 38.21 -18.06 39.92
C SER A 10 38.91 -19.41 39.75
N VAL A 11 38.68 -20.08 38.61
CA VAL A 11 39.68 -21.07 38.09
C VAL A 11 39.75 -20.81 36.57
N GLY A 12 40.94 -20.47 36.11
CA GLY A 12 41.33 -20.46 34.71
C GLY A 12 41.96 -21.80 34.31
N LEU A 13 41.95 -22.09 33.04
CA LEU A 13 43.02 -22.82 32.28
C LEU A 13 42.60 -22.83 30.81
N ALA A 14 43.36 -22.12 30.01
CA ALA A 14 44.47 -22.62 29.17
C ALA A 14 44.04 -23.08 27.77
N ALA A 15 44.62 -22.43 26.80
CA ALA A 15 44.51 -22.53 25.35
C ALA A 15 44.96 -23.90 24.80
N ALA A 16 44.36 -24.28 23.69
CA ALA A 16 45.00 -25.13 22.67
C ALA A 16 44.54 -24.68 21.27
N THR A 17 45.48 -24.11 20.55
CA THR A 17 45.46 -23.80 19.13
C THR A 17 45.41 -25.06 18.27
N LEU A 18 44.51 -25.11 17.30
CA LEU A 18 44.67 -25.95 16.10
C LEU A 18 44.26 -25.15 14.86
N LEU A 19 45.28 -24.79 14.09
CA LEU A 19 45.14 -24.27 12.72
C LEU A 19 44.59 -25.37 11.81
N SER A 20 43.50 -25.06 11.09
CA SER A 20 43.20 -25.69 9.83
C SER A 20 42.67 -24.62 8.86
N ALA A 21 43.55 -24.27 7.92
CA ALA A 21 43.21 -23.40 6.79
C ALA A 21 42.29 -24.14 5.85
N GLN A 22 41.12 -23.57 5.58
CA GLN A 22 40.35 -23.85 4.36
C GLN A 22 40.00 -22.52 3.69
N LEU A 23 40.57 -22.35 2.50
CA LEU A 23 40.19 -21.33 1.52
C LEU A 23 38.76 -21.60 1.08
N LEU A 24 37.84 -20.71 1.43
CA LEU A 24 36.57 -20.51 0.72
C LEU A 24 36.49 -19.01 0.46
N GLY A 25 36.43 -18.66 -0.82
CA GLY A 25 36.27 -17.29 -1.29
C GLY A 25 34.95 -16.71 -0.74
N GLY A 26 35.06 -15.88 0.26
CA GLY A 26 33.98 -15.09 0.77
C GLY A 26 33.82 -13.84 -0.10
N VAL A 27 32.62 -13.62 -0.60
CA VAL A 27 32.19 -12.28 -1.03
C VAL A 27 32.33 -11.40 0.24
N GLY A 28 33.28 -10.49 0.23
CA GLY A 28 33.55 -9.63 1.36
C GLY A 28 32.39 -8.65 1.51
N THR A 29 31.64 -8.77 2.61
CA THR A 29 30.92 -7.63 3.15
C THR A 29 31.98 -6.64 3.59
N ALA A 30 32.05 -5.47 2.97
CA ALA A 30 32.89 -4.38 3.45
C ALA A 30 32.42 -4.07 4.88
N SER A 31 33.30 -4.25 5.85
CA SER A 31 33.07 -3.82 7.23
C SER A 31 33.38 -2.33 7.28
N ALA A 32 32.51 -1.54 7.90
CA ALA A 32 32.75 -0.11 8.13
C ALA A 32 34.16 0.10 8.72
N ALA A 33 34.90 1.04 8.15
CA ALA A 33 36.25 1.35 8.62
C ALA A 33 36.17 2.13 9.93
N GLU A 34 37.17 1.95 10.80
CA GLU A 34 37.26 2.74 12.04
C GLU A 34 37.47 4.22 11.68
N GLY A 35 36.45 5.06 11.90
CA GLY A 35 36.44 6.48 11.57
C GLY A 35 35.37 6.93 10.58
N ASP A 36 34.54 6.01 10.00
CA ASP A 36 33.40 6.38 9.17
C ASP A 36 32.33 7.12 9.99
N VAL A 37 31.64 8.05 9.34
CA VAL A 37 30.52 8.82 9.93
C VAL A 37 29.23 8.07 9.67
N GLU A 38 28.54 7.69 10.76
CA GLU A 38 27.21 7.10 10.67
C GLU A 38 26.16 8.20 10.50
N VAL A 39 25.38 8.16 9.42
CA VAL A 39 24.28 9.07 9.14
C VAL A 39 23.00 8.29 8.92
N HIS A 40 21.91 8.77 9.51
CA HIS A 40 20.56 8.21 9.32
C HIS A 40 19.67 9.18 8.53
N LEU A 41 19.13 8.72 7.41
CA LEU A 41 18.12 9.44 6.65
C LEU A 41 16.76 8.86 7.01
N LEU A 42 15.93 9.66 7.69
CA LEU A 42 14.61 9.26 8.16
C LEU A 42 13.57 9.81 7.20
N GLY A 43 12.84 8.96 6.51
CA GLY A 43 11.99 9.36 5.42
C GLY A 43 10.55 8.90 5.52
N ILE A 44 9.69 9.62 4.80
CA ILE A 44 8.30 9.24 4.53
C ILE A 44 7.97 9.48 3.06
N ASN A 45 6.97 8.78 2.57
CA ASN A 45 6.39 8.98 1.23
C ASN A 45 4.86 8.91 1.31
N ASP A 46 4.17 9.47 0.34
CA ASP A 46 2.72 9.30 0.14
C ASP A 46 1.89 9.60 1.41
N LEU A 47 2.14 10.73 2.07
CA LEU A 47 1.40 11.11 3.29
C LEU A 47 -0.04 11.52 3.00
N HIS A 48 -0.28 12.22 1.84
CA HIS A 48 -1.60 12.65 1.37
C HIS A 48 -2.42 13.38 2.44
N GLY A 49 -1.81 14.26 3.21
CA GLY A 49 -2.50 15.01 4.24
C GLY A 49 -3.25 14.17 5.29
N GLN A 50 -2.89 12.88 5.44
CA GLN A 50 -3.54 11.96 6.39
C GLN A 50 -3.09 12.21 7.83
N LEU A 51 -3.30 13.44 8.30
CA LEU A 51 -2.79 13.88 9.59
C LEU A 51 -3.52 13.23 10.78
N ASP A 52 -4.84 13.02 10.64
CA ASP A 52 -5.71 12.48 11.68
C ASP A 52 -6.22 11.06 11.39
N THR A 53 -5.83 10.48 10.25
CA THR A 53 -6.38 9.20 9.79
C THR A 53 -5.64 8.02 10.40
N THR A 54 -6.38 7.15 11.08
CA THR A 54 -5.90 5.85 11.52
C THR A 54 -6.12 4.82 10.42
N SER A 55 -5.05 4.15 10.03
CA SER A 55 -5.09 3.00 9.12
C SER A 55 -4.98 1.69 9.91
N ILE A 56 -5.42 0.58 9.32
CA ILE A 56 -5.23 -0.75 9.90
C ILE A 56 -4.14 -1.48 9.13
N VAL A 57 -3.06 -1.84 9.81
CA VAL A 57 -1.94 -2.59 9.26
C VAL A 57 -1.76 -3.86 10.08
N ALA A 58 -1.84 -5.02 9.45
CA ALA A 58 -1.78 -6.32 10.13
C ALA A 58 -2.73 -6.38 11.35
N ASP A 59 -4.00 -6.00 11.13
CA ASP A 59 -5.09 -5.93 12.12
C ASP A 59 -4.84 -5.01 13.32
N LYS A 60 -3.88 -4.08 13.22
CA LYS A 60 -3.55 -3.12 14.29
C LYS A 60 -3.66 -1.68 13.80
N PRO A 61 -4.12 -0.76 14.66
CA PRO A 61 -4.11 0.67 14.33
C PRO A 61 -2.68 1.18 14.11
N ALA A 62 -2.47 1.87 13.00
CA ALA A 62 -1.21 2.50 12.63
C ALA A 62 -1.45 3.88 11.99
N GLY A 63 -0.40 4.69 11.89
CA GLY A 63 -0.45 6.02 11.27
C GLY A 63 -0.92 7.09 12.23
N THR A 64 -1.45 8.17 11.71
CA THR A 64 -1.66 9.53 12.21
C THR A 64 -0.36 10.33 12.40
N ALA A 65 -0.39 11.61 12.06
CA ALA A 65 0.77 12.49 12.19
C ALA A 65 1.31 12.58 13.63
N PRO A 66 0.48 12.60 14.71
CA PRO A 66 1.00 12.59 16.09
C PRO A 66 1.76 11.31 16.46
N ILE A 67 1.36 10.16 15.95
CA ILE A 67 2.06 8.90 16.20
C ILE A 67 3.34 8.83 15.37
N LEU A 68 3.27 9.13 14.09
CA LEU A 68 4.44 9.21 13.22
C LEU A 68 5.49 10.19 13.77
N ALA A 69 5.07 11.38 14.23
CA ALA A 69 5.96 12.36 14.86
C ALA A 69 6.69 11.79 16.08
N THR A 70 6.01 10.99 16.90
CA THR A 70 6.64 10.34 18.06
C THR A 70 7.73 9.37 17.60
N TYR A 71 7.46 8.53 16.60
CA TYR A 71 8.45 7.60 16.05
C TYR A 71 9.66 8.33 15.45
N LEU A 72 9.43 9.35 14.61
CA LEU A 72 10.51 10.13 13.99
C LEU A 72 11.37 10.86 15.03
N LYS A 73 10.75 11.53 16.02
CA LYS A 73 11.48 12.20 17.12
C LYS A 73 12.28 11.21 17.97
N GLN A 74 11.77 10.01 18.23
CA GLN A 74 12.49 8.96 18.94
C GLN A 74 13.69 8.45 18.13
N ALA A 75 13.52 8.28 16.82
CA ALA A 75 14.62 7.89 15.93
C ALA A 75 15.70 8.98 15.88
N GLN A 76 15.32 10.24 15.67
CA GLN A 76 16.26 11.38 15.71
C GLN A 76 17.02 11.47 17.03
N ALA A 77 16.33 11.28 18.16
CA ALA A 77 16.99 11.32 19.49
C ALA A 77 17.97 10.18 19.73
N LYS A 78 17.87 9.08 18.97
CA LYS A 78 18.74 7.91 19.05
C LYS A 78 20.06 8.12 18.29
N TYR A 79 20.04 8.91 17.20
CA TYR A 79 21.16 9.05 16.29
C TYR A 79 21.85 10.41 16.45
N GLU A 80 23.17 10.42 16.40
CA GLU A 80 23.97 11.65 16.49
C GLU A 80 23.81 12.52 15.25
N HIS A 81 23.69 11.87 14.08
CA HIS A 81 23.55 12.53 12.79
C HIS A 81 22.35 11.97 12.05
N SER A 82 21.34 12.80 11.84
CA SER A 82 20.15 12.42 11.06
C SER A 82 19.59 13.58 10.27
N LEU A 83 18.93 13.28 9.14
CA LEU A 83 18.16 14.20 8.33
C LEU A 83 16.74 13.65 8.13
N LEU A 84 15.73 14.53 8.09
CA LEU A 84 14.36 14.18 7.73
C LEU A 84 14.10 14.51 6.27
N PHE A 85 13.47 13.59 5.54
CA PHE A 85 13.04 13.86 4.17
C PHE A 85 11.63 13.31 3.89
N HIS A 86 10.97 13.86 2.85
CA HIS A 86 9.79 13.21 2.28
C HIS A 86 9.96 13.05 0.76
N ASN A 87 9.41 11.98 0.23
CA ASN A 87 9.58 11.62 -1.17
C ASN A 87 8.27 11.76 -1.96
N GLY A 88 7.68 12.98 -1.94
CA GLY A 88 6.49 13.31 -2.72
C GLY A 88 5.17 12.80 -2.16
N ASP A 89 4.09 13.21 -2.80
CA ASP A 89 2.70 12.92 -2.42
C ASP A 89 2.43 13.20 -0.92
N SER A 90 3.09 14.20 -0.37
CA SER A 90 2.77 14.66 0.99
C SER A 90 1.48 15.44 1.01
N VAL A 91 1.16 16.14 -0.08
CA VAL A 91 -0.06 16.90 -0.34
C VAL A 91 -0.77 16.38 -1.59
N GLY A 92 -2.04 16.78 -1.78
CA GLY A 92 -2.88 16.31 -2.87
C GLY A 92 -3.53 14.94 -2.57
N ALA A 93 -4.70 14.69 -3.11
CA ALA A 93 -5.57 13.58 -2.71
C ALA A 93 -5.73 13.49 -1.18
N SER A 94 -5.68 14.61 -0.50
CA SER A 94 -5.49 14.75 0.95
C SER A 94 -6.76 14.51 1.73
N ALA A 95 -6.58 14.03 2.97
CA ALA A 95 -7.65 13.98 3.96
C ALA A 95 -8.26 15.37 4.18
N PRO A 96 -9.56 15.46 4.53
CA PRO A 96 -10.30 16.72 4.64
C PRO A 96 -9.68 17.76 5.58
N ILE A 97 -9.07 17.29 6.66
CA ILE A 97 -8.37 18.17 7.60
C ILE A 97 -7.26 18.98 6.93
N SER A 98 -6.70 18.47 5.83
CA SER A 98 -5.67 19.15 5.05
C SER A 98 -6.25 19.80 3.79
N SER A 99 -7.05 19.07 3.01
CA SER A 99 -7.54 19.54 1.70
C SER A 99 -8.48 20.74 1.78
N LEU A 100 -9.30 20.89 2.84
CA LEU A 100 -10.17 22.05 3.05
C LEU A 100 -9.36 23.36 3.24
N GLU A 101 -8.12 23.26 3.67
CA GLU A 101 -7.17 24.37 3.83
C GLU A 101 -6.07 24.34 2.77
N ARG A 102 -6.34 23.77 1.60
CA ARG A 102 -5.38 23.71 0.47
C ARG A 102 -4.03 23.10 0.85
N ASP A 103 -4.06 22.13 1.74
CA ASP A 103 -2.88 21.42 2.27
C ASP A 103 -1.92 22.25 3.14
N GLU A 104 -2.31 23.46 3.53
CA GLU A 104 -1.54 24.24 4.50
C GLU A 104 -1.32 23.51 5.84
N PRO A 105 -2.28 22.72 6.39
CA PRO A 105 -2.05 21.92 7.60
C PRO A 105 -0.92 20.91 7.47
N THR A 106 -0.79 20.26 6.32
CA THR A 106 0.30 19.30 6.06
C THR A 106 1.64 20.04 5.93
N MET A 107 1.70 21.12 5.19
CA MET A 107 2.90 21.94 5.08
C MET A 107 3.33 22.52 6.44
N GLU A 108 2.37 22.96 7.28
CA GLU A 108 2.66 23.41 8.64
C GLU A 108 3.21 22.29 9.51
N TRP A 109 2.70 21.05 9.36
CA TRP A 109 3.20 19.88 10.09
C TRP A 109 4.63 19.50 9.65
N LEU A 110 4.91 19.44 8.35
CA LEU A 110 6.24 19.15 7.83
C LEU A 110 7.27 20.20 8.32
N ASN A 111 6.91 21.49 8.27
CA ASN A 111 7.72 22.57 8.80
C ASN A 111 7.98 22.43 10.31
N MET A 112 6.93 22.08 11.09
CA MET A 112 7.00 21.90 12.54
C MET A 112 7.89 20.70 12.91
N MET A 113 7.86 19.63 12.11
CA MET A 113 8.69 18.46 12.32
C MET A 113 10.16 18.70 11.94
N GLY A 114 10.48 19.78 11.20
CA GLY A 114 11.82 20.11 10.80
C GLY A 114 12.37 19.23 9.68
N PHE A 115 11.55 18.94 8.67
CA PHE A 115 12.02 18.27 7.48
C PHE A 115 13.14 19.09 6.80
N ASP A 116 14.13 18.40 6.22
CA ASP A 116 15.30 18.99 5.59
C ASP A 116 15.16 19.08 4.06
N VAL A 117 14.57 18.02 3.46
CA VAL A 117 14.43 17.88 2.01
C VAL A 117 13.07 17.27 1.66
N GLY A 118 12.46 17.75 0.58
CA GLY A 118 11.27 17.16 -0.03
C GLY A 118 11.44 16.98 -1.54
N SER A 119 10.81 15.95 -2.11
CA SER A 119 10.63 15.80 -3.55
C SER A 119 9.17 16.02 -3.93
N LEU A 120 8.89 16.16 -5.22
CA LEU A 120 7.53 16.20 -5.75
C LEU A 120 7.05 14.78 -6.02
N GLY A 121 5.78 14.50 -5.70
CA GLY A 121 5.03 13.40 -6.24
C GLY A 121 4.04 13.86 -7.31
N ASN A 122 3.21 12.97 -7.83
CA ASN A 122 2.23 13.36 -8.84
C ASN A 122 1.10 14.20 -8.26
N HIS A 123 0.71 13.98 -7.02
CA HIS A 123 -0.39 14.70 -6.40
C HIS A 123 -0.05 16.13 -5.96
N GLU A 124 1.22 16.52 -5.87
CA GLU A 124 1.59 17.91 -5.75
C GLU A 124 1.11 18.76 -6.94
N PHE A 125 0.77 18.10 -8.09
CA PHE A 125 0.25 18.78 -9.29
C PHE A 125 -1.28 18.87 -9.36
N ASP A 126 -2.03 18.28 -8.44
CA ASP A 126 -3.52 18.21 -8.46
C ASP A 126 -4.17 19.60 -8.64
N GLN A 127 -3.62 20.60 -7.99
CA GLN A 127 -4.14 21.98 -8.00
C GLN A 127 -3.47 22.89 -9.06
N GLY A 128 -2.51 22.36 -9.81
CA GLY A 128 -1.77 23.06 -10.86
C GLY A 128 -0.49 23.75 -10.39
N ILE A 129 0.33 24.11 -11.36
CA ILE A 129 1.70 24.64 -11.14
C ILE A 129 1.73 25.90 -10.27
N ALA A 130 0.73 26.78 -10.40
CA ALA A 130 0.70 28.02 -9.61
C ALA A 130 0.42 27.73 -8.13
N ALA A 131 -0.48 26.79 -7.82
CA ALA A 131 -0.78 26.35 -6.44
C ALA A 131 0.44 25.62 -5.84
N LEU A 132 1.04 24.67 -6.58
CA LEU A 132 2.29 24.02 -6.17
C LEU A 132 3.38 25.04 -5.80
N LYS A 133 3.60 26.06 -6.64
CA LYS A 133 4.58 27.12 -6.33
C LYS A 133 4.21 27.92 -5.10
N ALA A 134 2.92 28.20 -4.87
CA ALA A 134 2.46 28.91 -3.67
C ALA A 134 2.66 28.04 -2.41
N GLN A 135 2.38 26.76 -2.46
CA GLN A 135 2.63 25.82 -1.36
C GLN A 135 4.11 25.76 -0.97
N ILE A 136 5.02 25.69 -1.96
CA ILE A 136 6.48 25.60 -1.71
C ILE A 136 7.08 26.94 -1.28
N LYS A 137 6.72 28.05 -1.96
CA LYS A 137 7.38 29.36 -1.77
C LYS A 137 6.65 30.29 -0.83
N GLY A 138 5.46 29.93 -0.43
CA GLY A 138 4.53 30.82 0.28
C GLY A 138 3.78 31.74 -0.67
N GLY A 139 2.63 32.22 -0.23
CA GLY A 139 1.79 33.14 -0.99
C GLY A 139 0.31 32.75 -0.96
N LEU A 140 -0.51 33.58 -1.58
CA LEU A 140 -1.94 33.35 -1.69
C LEU A 140 -2.22 32.19 -2.64
N ASP A 141 -3.09 31.25 -2.24
CA ASP A 141 -3.51 30.16 -3.12
C ASP A 141 -4.24 30.74 -4.35
N PRO A 142 -3.80 30.41 -5.57
CA PRO A 142 -4.37 31.03 -6.77
C PRO A 142 -5.75 30.48 -7.15
N LYS A 143 -6.18 29.37 -6.57
CA LYS A 143 -7.43 28.70 -6.92
C LYS A 143 -8.63 29.26 -6.15
N ASP A 144 -8.46 29.55 -4.88
CA ASP A 144 -9.54 30.12 -4.06
C ASP A 144 -9.32 31.58 -3.67
N GLY A 145 -8.06 32.07 -3.70
CA GLY A 145 -7.73 33.42 -3.31
C GLY A 145 -7.99 33.73 -1.83
N ILE A 146 -8.06 32.73 -0.99
CA ILE A 146 -8.40 32.83 0.44
C ILE A 146 -7.28 32.30 1.32
N VAL A 147 -6.84 31.06 1.07
CA VAL A 147 -5.78 30.44 1.84
C VAL A 147 -4.43 31.09 1.51
N THR A 148 -3.65 31.38 2.54
CA THR A 148 -2.28 31.88 2.38
C THR A 148 -1.31 30.82 2.88
N HIS A 149 -0.53 30.27 1.97
CA HIS A 149 0.53 29.32 2.29
C HIS A 149 1.73 30.01 2.93
N LYS A 150 2.29 29.42 3.98
CA LYS A 150 3.53 29.89 4.60
C LYS A 150 4.77 29.53 3.80
N GLY A 151 4.67 28.54 2.95
CA GLY A 151 5.78 27.93 2.23
C GLY A 151 6.53 26.89 3.05
N ALA A 152 7.42 26.16 2.39
CA ALA A 152 8.30 25.18 3.02
C ALA A 152 9.50 25.86 3.67
N ASN A 153 9.87 25.46 4.87
CA ASN A 153 11.10 25.87 5.55
C ASN A 153 12.30 24.98 5.17
N PHE A 154 12.09 24.06 4.25
CA PHE A 154 13.06 23.09 3.75
C PHE A 154 13.14 23.15 2.22
N SER A 155 14.12 22.45 1.63
CA SER A 155 14.35 22.47 0.19
C SER A 155 13.48 21.45 -0.53
N TYR A 156 12.73 21.86 -1.55
CA TYR A 156 12.12 20.94 -2.52
C TYR A 156 13.04 20.78 -3.73
N VAL A 157 13.16 19.56 -4.23
CA VAL A 157 13.98 19.21 -5.40
C VAL A 157 13.19 18.42 -6.45
N ASN A 158 13.42 18.73 -7.73
CA ASN A 158 12.91 17.92 -8.84
C ASN A 158 13.68 18.22 -10.13
N ALA A 159 14.25 17.19 -10.75
CA ALA A 159 15.11 17.28 -11.92
C ALA A 159 14.42 16.90 -13.24
N ASN A 160 13.25 16.26 -13.21
CA ASN A 160 12.62 15.72 -14.42
C ASN A 160 11.31 16.41 -14.84
N VAL A 161 10.87 17.45 -14.14
CA VAL A 161 9.76 18.31 -14.57
C VAL A 161 10.32 19.60 -15.14
N ILE A 162 10.09 19.84 -16.43
CA ILE A 162 10.66 20.94 -17.18
C ILE A 162 9.58 21.95 -17.53
N GLU A 163 9.77 23.21 -17.16
CA GLU A 163 8.94 24.33 -17.63
C GLU A 163 9.06 24.51 -19.14
N GLU A 164 7.96 24.41 -19.88
CA GLU A 164 7.97 24.58 -21.34
C GLU A 164 8.44 25.97 -21.78
N ALA A 165 8.09 27.03 -21.03
CA ALA A 165 8.44 28.39 -21.35
C ALA A 165 9.94 28.70 -21.23
N THR A 166 10.66 28.04 -20.31
CA THR A 166 12.07 28.32 -20.00
C THR A 166 13.01 27.21 -20.43
N ASN A 167 12.46 26.01 -20.68
CA ASN A 167 13.20 24.77 -20.89
C ASN A 167 14.19 24.45 -19.73
N LYS A 168 13.82 24.81 -18.51
CA LYS A 168 14.58 24.56 -17.28
C LYS A 168 13.73 23.73 -16.30
N PRO A 169 14.35 23.04 -15.33
CA PRO A 169 13.62 22.40 -14.23
C PRO A 169 12.65 23.41 -13.55
N LEU A 170 11.47 22.91 -13.17
CA LEU A 170 10.40 23.69 -12.53
C LEU A 170 10.83 24.28 -11.19
N ILE A 171 11.64 23.53 -10.45
CA ILE A 171 12.29 23.90 -9.18
C ILE A 171 13.75 23.42 -9.22
N ASP A 172 14.49 23.63 -8.14
CA ASP A 172 15.89 23.21 -8.06
C ASP A 172 16.03 21.70 -8.26
N PRO A 173 16.93 21.23 -9.13
CA PRO A 173 17.03 19.81 -9.46
C PRO A 173 17.64 18.97 -8.34
N TYR A 174 18.46 19.57 -7.49
CA TYR A 174 19.13 18.92 -6.36
C TYR A 174 19.43 19.93 -5.25
N VAL A 175 19.76 19.39 -4.07
CA VAL A 175 20.26 20.16 -2.92
C VAL A 175 21.39 19.39 -2.24
N ILE A 176 22.32 20.11 -1.62
CA ILE A 176 23.39 19.56 -0.78
C ILE A 176 23.04 19.83 0.68
N LYS A 177 23.10 18.82 1.51
CA LYS A 177 22.99 18.92 2.97
C LYS A 177 24.31 18.48 3.61
N GLU A 178 24.69 19.13 4.70
CA GLU A 178 25.87 18.75 5.48
C GLU A 178 25.42 18.31 6.87
N VAL A 179 25.85 17.11 7.29
CA VAL A 179 25.53 16.50 8.57
C VAL A 179 26.71 15.66 9.03
N GLY A 180 27.09 15.75 10.30
CA GLY A 180 28.28 15.04 10.82
C GLY A 180 29.60 15.40 10.12
N GLY A 181 29.68 16.55 9.44
CA GLY A 181 30.84 16.98 8.67
C GLY A 181 30.99 16.32 7.30
N VAL A 182 29.99 15.55 6.83
CA VAL A 182 29.92 14.96 5.49
C VAL A 182 28.82 15.61 4.67
N LYS A 183 29.01 15.65 3.35
CA LYS A 183 28.02 16.23 2.40
C LYS A 183 27.23 15.13 1.74
N ILE A 184 25.89 15.33 1.64
CA ILE A 184 24.96 14.44 0.98
C ILE A 184 24.18 15.23 -0.07
N GLY A 185 24.17 14.75 -1.32
CA GLY A 185 23.42 15.31 -2.41
C GLY A 185 22.06 14.61 -2.57
N PHE A 186 20.99 15.39 -2.69
CA PHE A 186 19.64 14.87 -2.95
C PHE A 186 19.16 15.35 -4.31
N ILE A 187 18.86 14.43 -5.24
CA ILE A 187 18.28 14.72 -6.56
C ILE A 187 16.82 14.28 -6.52
N GLY A 188 15.86 15.12 -6.96
CA GLY A 188 14.44 14.77 -6.96
C GLY A 188 13.96 14.31 -8.34
N LEU A 189 13.06 13.32 -8.36
CA LEU A 189 12.32 12.89 -9.54
C LEU A 189 10.85 12.63 -9.17
N VAL A 190 9.98 12.69 -10.16
CA VAL A 190 8.57 12.26 -10.05
C VAL A 190 8.20 11.42 -11.27
N THR A 191 7.33 10.43 -11.08
CA THR A 191 6.95 9.51 -12.14
C THR A 191 6.53 10.22 -13.44
N LYS A 192 7.09 9.79 -14.55
CA LYS A 192 6.73 10.29 -15.90
C LYS A 192 5.26 10.08 -16.24
N SER A 193 4.57 9.20 -15.52
CA SER A 193 3.15 8.92 -15.70
C SER A 193 2.23 9.98 -15.07
N THR A 194 2.76 10.98 -14.36
CA THR A 194 2.01 12.07 -13.73
C THR A 194 0.93 12.70 -14.62
N PRO A 195 1.16 13.01 -15.92
CA PRO A 195 0.10 13.57 -16.76
C PRO A 195 -1.12 12.64 -16.99
N ALA A 196 -0.95 11.35 -16.76
CA ALA A 196 -2.06 10.38 -16.84
C ALA A 196 -2.75 10.15 -15.49
N LYS A 197 -2.15 10.64 -14.39
CA LYS A 197 -2.62 10.44 -13.01
C LYS A 197 -3.33 11.66 -12.42
N VAL A 198 -3.09 12.84 -12.97
CA VAL A 198 -3.72 14.09 -12.52
C VAL A 198 -4.51 14.76 -13.64
N SER A 199 -5.35 15.73 -13.30
CA SER A 199 -6.13 16.43 -14.32
C SER A 199 -5.19 17.16 -15.32
N PRO A 200 -5.55 17.27 -16.60
CA PRO A 200 -4.73 17.96 -17.60
C PRO A 200 -4.38 19.41 -17.23
N ALA A 201 -5.22 20.06 -16.42
CA ALA A 201 -4.95 21.42 -15.93
C ALA A 201 -3.80 21.44 -14.90
N GLY A 202 -3.59 20.34 -14.19
CA GLY A 202 -2.55 20.17 -13.16
C GLY A 202 -1.15 20.29 -13.72
N THR A 203 -0.93 19.73 -14.90
CA THR A 203 0.41 19.67 -15.56
C THR A 203 0.58 20.66 -16.71
N LYS A 204 -0.37 21.59 -16.89
CA LYS A 204 -0.30 22.57 -17.98
C LYS A 204 0.92 23.47 -17.88
N GLY A 205 1.72 23.54 -18.94
CA GLY A 205 2.92 24.40 -19.05
C GLY A 205 4.21 23.74 -18.58
N VAL A 206 4.15 22.44 -18.27
CA VAL A 206 5.34 21.63 -17.97
C VAL A 206 5.33 20.35 -18.79
N ARG A 207 6.51 19.79 -19.04
CA ARG A 207 6.71 18.44 -19.56
C ARG A 207 7.48 17.58 -18.59
N PHE A 208 7.18 16.30 -18.57
CA PHE A 208 7.88 15.27 -17.81
C PHE A 208 8.89 14.59 -18.73
N LEU A 209 10.09 14.35 -18.22
CA LEU A 209 11.15 13.70 -18.99
C LEU A 209 10.78 12.23 -19.31
N SER A 210 11.25 11.72 -20.45
CA SER A 210 11.23 10.28 -20.74
C SER A 210 12.23 9.54 -19.84
N VAL A 211 12.16 8.19 -19.81
CA VAL A 211 13.10 7.38 -19.02
C VAL A 211 14.55 7.66 -19.39
N GLU A 212 14.84 7.76 -20.70
CA GLU A 212 16.19 8.05 -21.20
C GLU A 212 16.66 9.44 -20.78
N GLU A 213 15.74 10.44 -20.82
CA GLU A 213 16.03 11.80 -20.37
C GLU A 213 16.22 11.87 -18.85
N GLU A 214 15.47 11.08 -18.05
CA GLU A 214 15.63 10.98 -16.59
C GLU A 214 17.00 10.43 -16.21
N VAL A 215 17.41 9.31 -16.82
CA VAL A 215 18.74 8.73 -16.63
C VAL A 215 19.83 9.75 -16.98
N ALA A 216 19.66 10.49 -18.07
CA ALA A 216 20.58 11.54 -18.44
C ALA A 216 20.61 12.71 -17.44
N ALA A 217 19.45 13.09 -16.90
CA ALA A 217 19.35 14.15 -15.88
C ALA A 217 20.00 13.71 -14.55
N VAL A 218 19.74 12.48 -14.08
CA VAL A 218 20.41 11.94 -12.88
C VAL A 218 21.92 11.93 -13.05
N ASN A 219 22.43 11.39 -14.16
CA ASN A 219 23.88 11.37 -14.43
C ASN A 219 24.49 12.77 -14.50
N LYS A 220 23.79 13.73 -15.11
CA LYS A 220 24.22 15.12 -15.17
C LYS A 220 24.35 15.74 -13.80
N TYR A 221 23.29 15.66 -12.98
CA TYR A 221 23.27 16.31 -11.67
C TYR A 221 24.13 15.56 -10.64
N ALA A 222 24.25 14.23 -10.74
CA ALA A 222 25.22 13.47 -9.97
C ALA A 222 26.66 13.93 -10.26
N LYS A 223 26.99 14.14 -11.53
CA LYS A 223 28.30 14.70 -11.89
C LYS A 223 28.49 16.14 -11.38
N GLU A 224 27.48 16.99 -11.46
CA GLU A 224 27.56 18.36 -10.91
C GLU A 224 27.77 18.36 -9.40
N LEU A 225 27.23 17.36 -8.67
CA LEU A 225 27.45 17.14 -7.24
C LEU A 225 28.89 16.68 -6.97
N GLN A 226 29.40 15.71 -7.75
CA GLN A 226 30.80 15.25 -7.64
C GLN A 226 31.79 16.37 -7.93
N ASP A 227 31.51 17.25 -8.92
CA ASP A 227 32.35 18.41 -9.24
C ASP A 227 32.40 19.41 -8.07
N GLN A 228 31.46 19.34 -7.10
CA GLN A 228 31.41 20.09 -5.84
C GLN A 228 31.94 19.31 -4.63
N GLY A 229 32.51 18.13 -4.86
CA GLY A 229 33.04 17.25 -3.81
C GLY A 229 31.96 16.58 -2.97
N VAL A 230 30.86 16.19 -3.60
CA VAL A 230 29.74 15.42 -2.99
C VAL A 230 29.70 14.06 -3.65
N GLU A 231 30.11 13.03 -2.94
CA GLU A 231 30.17 11.65 -3.45
C GLU A 231 28.96 10.83 -2.97
N THR A 232 28.39 11.11 -1.79
CA THR A 232 27.14 10.47 -1.30
C THR A 232 25.93 11.07 -2.00
N ILE A 233 25.23 10.30 -2.82
CA ILE A 233 24.11 10.81 -3.66
C ILE A 233 22.85 9.95 -3.47
N ILE A 234 21.78 10.61 -3.06
CA ILE A 234 20.44 10.05 -2.86
C ILE A 234 19.52 10.57 -3.96
N VAL A 235 18.80 9.69 -4.63
CA VAL A 235 17.72 10.06 -5.57
C VAL A 235 16.38 9.87 -4.87
N LEU A 236 15.66 10.97 -4.65
CA LEU A 236 14.28 10.97 -4.20
C LEU A 236 13.38 10.82 -5.44
N ALA A 237 13.19 9.58 -5.86
CA ALA A 237 12.41 9.23 -7.05
C ALA A 237 11.01 8.82 -6.63
N HIS A 238 10.03 9.72 -6.77
CA HIS A 238 8.62 9.35 -6.55
C HIS A 238 8.12 8.48 -7.71
N ASP A 239 8.78 7.33 -7.89
CA ASP A 239 8.50 6.27 -8.86
C ASP A 239 8.10 4.99 -8.13
N PRO A 240 7.17 4.17 -8.70
CA PRO A 240 6.75 2.93 -8.06
C PRO A 240 7.90 1.95 -7.85
N ALA A 241 7.92 1.32 -6.66
CA ALA A 241 8.72 0.12 -6.40
C ALA A 241 7.99 -0.84 -5.46
N SER A 242 8.37 -2.12 -5.53
CA SER A 242 7.97 -3.12 -4.53
C SER A 242 9.03 -4.20 -4.39
N THR A 243 9.20 -4.73 -3.17
CA THR A 243 10.09 -5.87 -2.92
C THR A 243 9.24 -7.07 -2.49
N LYS A 244 9.24 -8.12 -3.32
CA LYS A 244 8.57 -9.39 -3.02
C LYS A 244 9.61 -10.51 -3.07
N GLU A 245 9.66 -11.37 -2.07
CA GLU A 245 10.59 -12.50 -1.97
C GLU A 245 12.08 -12.11 -2.22
N GLY A 246 12.48 -10.91 -1.79
CA GLY A 246 13.84 -10.39 -1.97
C GLY A 246 14.14 -9.83 -3.37
N VAL A 247 13.15 -9.79 -4.27
CA VAL A 247 13.28 -9.18 -5.60
C VAL A 247 12.58 -7.82 -5.62
N THR A 248 13.33 -6.77 -5.95
CA THR A 248 12.79 -5.41 -6.10
C THR A 248 12.51 -5.11 -7.56
N THR A 249 11.29 -4.64 -7.85
CA THR A 249 10.77 -4.32 -9.17
C THR A 249 10.06 -2.96 -9.17
N GLY A 250 9.72 -2.43 -10.35
CA GLY A 250 9.05 -1.15 -10.55
C GLY A 250 9.92 -0.11 -11.24
N GLU A 251 9.37 1.07 -11.54
CA GLU A 251 10.06 2.14 -12.29
C GLU A 251 11.35 2.59 -11.60
N ALA A 252 11.37 2.70 -10.26
CA ALA A 252 12.58 3.02 -9.50
C ALA A 252 13.68 1.94 -9.66
N ALA A 253 13.30 0.66 -9.72
CA ALA A 253 14.23 -0.45 -9.97
C ALA A 253 14.74 -0.43 -11.43
N ASP A 254 13.90 -0.03 -12.38
CA ASP A 254 14.30 0.10 -13.79
C ASP A 254 15.22 1.30 -13.99
N LEU A 255 15.01 2.41 -13.28
CA LEU A 255 15.98 3.51 -13.21
C LEU A 255 17.34 3.02 -12.68
N ALA A 256 17.35 2.26 -11.58
CA ALA A 256 18.58 1.71 -11.02
C ALA A 256 19.35 0.83 -12.02
N LYS A 257 18.64 -0.01 -12.81
CA LYS A 257 19.24 -0.85 -13.87
C LYS A 257 19.77 -0.03 -15.02
N ALA A 258 19.07 1.07 -15.39
CA ALA A 258 19.44 1.93 -16.51
C ALA A 258 20.63 2.85 -16.20
N LEU A 259 20.85 3.18 -14.94
CA LEU A 259 22.03 3.91 -14.50
C LEU A 259 23.30 3.07 -14.71
N PRO A 260 24.44 3.69 -15.09
CA PRO A 260 25.72 2.99 -15.21
C PRO A 260 26.08 2.25 -13.92
N ALA A 261 26.76 1.12 -14.03
CA ALA A 261 27.18 0.34 -12.86
C ALA A 261 28.12 1.11 -11.91
N ASN A 262 28.88 2.06 -12.46
CA ASN A 262 29.75 2.98 -11.73
C ASN A 262 29.08 4.35 -11.45
N SER A 263 27.77 4.44 -11.54
CA SER A 263 27.04 5.66 -11.14
C SER A 263 27.28 5.93 -9.65
N PRO A 264 27.51 7.21 -9.28
CA PRO A 264 27.73 7.59 -7.89
C PRO A 264 26.43 7.64 -7.04
N VAL A 265 25.31 7.18 -7.59
CA VAL A 265 24.04 7.09 -6.86
C VAL A 265 24.09 5.91 -5.90
N ASP A 266 23.88 6.16 -4.61
CA ASP A 266 23.90 5.16 -3.55
C ASP A 266 22.50 4.60 -3.25
N VAL A 267 21.53 5.48 -3.12
CA VAL A 267 20.16 5.15 -2.69
C VAL A 267 19.16 5.77 -3.65
N ILE A 268 18.10 5.03 -3.95
CA ILE A 268 16.91 5.52 -4.63
C ILE A 268 15.72 5.30 -3.70
N VAL A 269 15.10 6.39 -3.26
CA VAL A 269 13.85 6.33 -2.49
C VAL A 269 12.69 6.33 -3.47
N ALA A 270 11.81 5.34 -3.36
CA ALA A 270 10.66 5.14 -4.22
C ALA A 270 9.35 5.68 -3.59
N GLY A 271 8.25 5.74 -4.35
CA GLY A 271 6.93 6.22 -3.90
C GLY A 271 5.80 5.80 -4.83
N ASP A 272 4.68 6.57 -4.83
CA ASP A 272 3.56 6.49 -5.78
C ASP A 272 2.61 5.28 -5.63
N ASN A 273 3.10 4.07 -5.50
CA ASN A 273 2.25 2.86 -5.45
C ASN A 273 1.92 2.36 -4.04
N HIS A 274 2.29 3.11 -2.99
CA HIS A 274 2.00 2.81 -1.58
C HIS A 274 2.51 1.44 -1.10
N ALA A 275 3.49 0.86 -1.77
CA ALA A 275 4.01 -0.47 -1.46
C ALA A 275 5.20 -0.41 -0.49
N LEU A 276 5.67 -1.59 -0.07
CA LEU A 276 6.95 -1.75 0.60
C LEU A 276 8.03 -2.06 -0.42
N ALA A 277 9.11 -1.29 -0.43
CA ALA A 277 10.34 -1.67 -1.08
C ALA A 277 11.51 -1.59 -0.09
N ASN A 278 12.36 -2.61 -0.09
CA ASN A 278 13.65 -2.62 0.61
C ASN A 278 14.53 -3.70 -0.03
N GLY A 279 15.42 -3.29 -0.91
CA GLY A 279 16.32 -4.23 -1.59
C GLY A 279 17.33 -3.51 -2.48
N GLU A 280 18.29 -4.24 -3.01
CA GLU A 280 19.37 -3.70 -3.83
C GLU A 280 19.22 -4.08 -5.30
N VAL A 281 19.37 -3.11 -6.20
CA VAL A 281 19.37 -3.29 -7.64
C VAL A 281 20.55 -2.54 -8.25
N ASN A 282 21.40 -3.24 -9.00
CA ASN A 282 22.58 -2.67 -9.66
C ASN A 282 23.46 -1.83 -8.70
N GLY A 283 23.69 -2.34 -7.46
CA GLY A 283 24.50 -1.69 -6.43
C GLY A 283 23.83 -0.47 -5.76
N LYS A 284 22.55 -0.20 -6.01
CA LYS A 284 21.79 0.90 -5.41
C LYS A 284 20.74 0.33 -4.48
N LEU A 285 20.68 0.85 -3.24
CA LEU A 285 19.62 0.52 -2.29
C LEU A 285 18.32 1.20 -2.71
N ILE A 286 17.22 0.45 -2.82
CA ILE A 286 15.89 0.98 -3.13
C ILE A 286 15.00 0.80 -1.91
N VAL A 287 14.35 1.89 -1.46
CA VAL A 287 13.51 1.90 -0.24
C VAL A 287 12.21 2.64 -0.49
N GLN A 288 11.10 2.14 0.08
CA GLN A 288 9.79 2.80 0.13
C GLN A 288 9.01 2.33 1.36
N ALA A 289 8.33 3.24 2.05
CA ALA A 289 7.66 2.98 3.33
C ALA A 289 6.13 3.09 3.24
N TYR A 290 5.47 2.25 2.44
CA TYR A 290 4.00 2.25 2.30
C TYR A 290 3.43 3.65 2.03
N SER A 291 2.46 4.12 2.85
CA SER A 291 1.80 5.43 2.69
C SER A 291 1.10 5.89 3.98
N TYR A 292 0.52 7.10 3.96
CA TYR A 292 -0.38 7.63 4.98
C TYR A 292 0.23 7.70 6.39
N GLY A 293 1.57 7.80 6.45
CA GLY A 293 2.29 7.82 7.72
C GLY A 293 2.20 6.51 8.51
N THR A 294 1.77 5.41 7.87
CA THR A 294 1.71 4.08 8.50
C THR A 294 3.07 3.44 8.72
N ALA A 295 4.10 3.95 8.08
CA ALA A 295 5.50 3.56 8.28
C ALA A 295 6.43 4.73 7.94
N PHE A 296 7.70 4.59 8.30
CA PHE A 296 8.80 5.44 7.87
C PHE A 296 10.03 4.58 7.56
N GLU A 297 10.89 5.06 6.67
CA GLU A 297 12.20 4.47 6.41
C GLU A 297 13.29 5.09 7.28
N ASP A 298 14.19 4.26 7.78
CA ASP A 298 15.45 4.61 8.43
C ASP A 298 16.59 4.05 7.58
N ILE A 299 17.20 4.91 6.78
CA ILE A 299 18.31 4.58 5.88
C ILE A 299 19.60 4.90 6.59
N LYS A 300 20.35 3.88 6.96
CA LYS A 300 21.67 4.00 7.56
C LYS A 300 22.75 4.05 6.48
N LEU A 301 23.61 5.06 6.55
CA LEU A 301 24.80 5.21 5.71
C LEU A 301 26.03 5.29 6.60
N MET A 302 27.07 4.54 6.25
CA MET A 302 28.43 4.73 6.78
C MET A 302 29.23 5.45 5.69
N ILE A 303 29.78 6.61 6.00
CA ILE A 303 30.43 7.50 5.02
C ILE A 303 31.88 7.74 5.45
N ASP A 304 32.86 7.46 4.57
CA ASP A 304 34.26 7.82 4.81
C ASP A 304 34.39 9.36 4.74
N PRO A 305 34.74 10.02 5.84
CA PRO A 305 34.82 11.50 5.87
C PRO A 305 35.97 12.07 5.02
N LYS A 306 36.88 11.25 4.50
CA LYS A 306 37.99 11.67 3.64
C LYS A 306 37.62 11.70 2.17
N THR A 307 36.86 10.68 1.74
CA THR A 307 36.42 10.56 0.34
C THR A 307 35.03 11.10 0.13
N GLY A 308 34.15 11.02 1.13
CA GLY A 308 32.73 11.31 1.02
C GLY A 308 31.91 10.13 0.49
N ASP A 309 32.55 8.98 0.22
CA ASP A 309 31.91 7.79 -0.33
C ASP A 309 31.15 7.00 0.76
N VAL A 310 30.05 6.34 0.36
CA VAL A 310 29.31 5.40 1.20
C VAL A 310 30.03 4.07 1.21
N THR A 311 30.48 3.65 2.40
CA THR A 311 31.18 2.37 2.62
C THR A 311 30.22 1.23 2.99
N GLU A 312 29.09 1.55 3.66
CA GLU A 312 28.01 0.63 3.99
C GLU A 312 26.66 1.35 3.95
N LYS A 313 25.63 0.69 3.43
CA LYS A 313 24.26 1.19 3.39
C LYS A 313 23.26 0.09 3.70
N SER A 314 22.22 0.44 4.44
CA SER A 314 21.11 -0.45 4.74
C SER A 314 19.86 0.37 5.07
N ALA A 315 18.70 -0.26 5.04
CA ALA A 315 17.46 0.40 5.45
C ALA A 315 16.58 -0.50 6.30
N THR A 316 15.81 0.13 7.17
CA THR A 316 14.73 -0.49 7.94
C THR A 316 13.45 0.31 7.71
N VAL A 317 12.38 -0.38 7.33
CA VAL A 317 11.04 0.23 7.27
C VAL A 317 10.29 -0.16 8.54
N THR A 318 9.90 0.85 9.32
CA THR A 318 9.25 0.67 10.63
C THR A 318 7.79 1.09 10.55
N THR A 319 6.87 0.17 10.85
CA THR A 319 5.43 0.48 10.94
C THR A 319 5.12 1.28 12.19
N THR A 320 4.34 2.34 12.06
CA THR A 320 3.98 3.27 13.13
C THR A 320 2.73 2.81 13.87
N PHE A 321 2.79 1.67 14.54
CA PHE A 321 1.69 1.16 15.35
C PHE A 321 1.36 2.11 16.51
N GLN A 322 0.06 2.32 16.77
CA GLN A 322 -0.40 3.26 17.80
C GLN A 322 -0.35 2.68 19.22
N GLN A 323 -0.40 1.35 19.34
CA GLN A 323 -0.50 0.68 20.64
C GLN A 323 0.73 0.98 21.53
N GLY A 324 0.50 1.54 22.70
CA GLY A 324 1.57 1.85 23.67
C GLY A 324 2.41 3.08 23.33
N VAL A 325 2.08 3.82 22.27
CA VAL A 325 2.78 5.03 21.85
C VAL A 325 2.01 6.27 22.31
N THR A 326 2.69 7.18 22.99
CA THR A 326 2.11 8.49 23.35
C THR A 326 2.18 9.41 22.14
N PRO A 327 1.03 9.96 21.67
CA PRO A 327 1.02 10.87 20.54
C PRO A 327 1.80 12.16 20.81
N ASP A 328 2.48 12.71 19.81
CA ASP A 328 3.19 13.98 19.91
C ASP A 328 2.21 15.14 20.17
N ALA A 329 2.43 15.86 21.26
CA ALA A 329 1.51 16.89 21.74
C ALA A 329 1.41 18.10 20.79
N GLN A 330 2.48 18.45 20.06
CA GLN A 330 2.47 19.56 19.11
C GLN A 330 1.64 19.20 17.88
N SER A 331 1.79 17.98 17.39
CA SER A 331 0.99 17.45 16.28
C SER A 331 -0.50 17.34 16.66
N VAL A 332 -0.82 16.87 17.88
CA VAL A 332 -2.20 16.87 18.41
C VAL A 332 -2.79 18.27 18.42
N ALA A 333 -2.05 19.26 18.94
CA ALA A 333 -2.52 20.65 19.00
C ALA A 333 -2.74 21.26 17.61
N LEU A 334 -1.89 20.93 16.65
CA LEU A 334 -2.05 21.37 15.26
C LEU A 334 -3.32 20.79 14.62
N ILE A 335 -3.55 19.50 14.79
CA ILE A 335 -4.77 18.84 14.30
C ILE A 335 -6.02 19.48 14.94
N GLN A 336 -6.01 19.64 16.27
CA GLN A 336 -7.15 20.24 16.98
C GLN A 336 -7.46 21.65 16.49
N LYS A 337 -6.44 22.49 16.24
CA LYS A 337 -6.59 23.83 15.65
C LYS A 337 -7.42 23.80 14.35
N TYR A 338 -7.18 22.83 13.49
CA TYR A 338 -7.90 22.72 12.22
C TYR A 338 -9.26 22.04 12.34
N LEU A 339 -9.43 21.08 13.25
CA LEU A 339 -10.74 20.52 13.58
C LEU A 339 -11.68 21.59 14.18
N ASP A 340 -11.17 22.48 15.04
CA ASP A 340 -11.94 23.58 15.61
C ASP A 340 -12.39 24.60 14.52
N LYS A 341 -11.61 24.73 13.45
CA LYS A 341 -11.92 25.56 12.30
C LYS A 341 -12.99 24.93 11.40
N HIS A 342 -13.06 23.59 11.35
CA HIS A 342 -13.93 22.80 10.49
C HIS A 342 -14.82 21.81 11.28
N PRO A 343 -15.75 22.32 12.12
CA PRO A 343 -16.60 21.46 12.95
C PRO A 343 -17.52 20.55 12.12
N GLU A 344 -17.76 20.86 10.84
CA GLU A 344 -18.51 20.02 9.91
C GLU A 344 -17.86 18.65 9.69
N LEU A 345 -16.53 18.51 9.83
CA LEU A 345 -15.82 17.27 9.61
C LEU A 345 -16.29 16.14 10.55
N THR A 346 -16.67 16.47 11.75
CA THR A 346 -17.14 15.50 12.76
C THR A 346 -18.65 15.27 12.75
N LYS A 347 -19.37 15.93 11.83
CA LYS A 347 -20.83 15.83 11.76
C LYS A 347 -21.26 14.45 11.28
N PRO A 348 -22.08 13.70 12.04
CA PRO A 348 -22.58 12.40 11.61
C PRO A 348 -23.49 12.53 10.38
N VAL A 349 -23.35 11.63 9.43
CA VAL A 349 -24.19 11.53 8.22
C VAL A 349 -24.95 10.19 8.14
N GLY A 350 -24.60 9.23 8.97
CA GLY A 350 -25.25 7.92 9.05
C GLY A 350 -24.41 6.91 9.82
N THR A 351 -24.75 5.64 9.69
CA THR A 351 -24.01 4.52 10.29
C THR A 351 -23.82 3.41 9.25
N THR A 352 -22.82 2.53 9.43
CA THR A 352 -22.68 1.31 8.61
C THR A 352 -22.22 0.13 9.45
N ASP A 353 -22.52 -1.08 8.99
CA ASP A 353 -22.03 -2.33 9.58
C ASP A 353 -20.58 -2.69 9.15
N GLY A 354 -19.99 -1.89 8.26
CA GLY A 354 -18.66 -2.10 7.70
C GLY A 354 -18.64 -2.97 6.44
N SER A 355 -19.81 -3.31 5.87
CA SER A 355 -19.89 -4.11 4.64
C SER A 355 -19.72 -3.29 3.34
N VAL A 356 -19.83 -1.96 3.42
CA VAL A 356 -19.75 -1.07 2.25
C VAL A 356 -18.30 -0.68 2.00
N THR A 357 -17.60 -1.52 1.23
CA THR A 357 -16.16 -1.38 0.96
C THR A 357 -15.87 -1.22 -0.52
N ARG A 358 -14.66 -0.73 -0.82
CA ARG A 358 -14.05 -0.70 -2.16
C ARG A 358 -13.29 -1.99 -2.51
N THR A 359 -13.43 -3.04 -1.69
CA THR A 359 -12.71 -4.30 -1.87
C THR A 359 -12.81 -4.79 -3.30
N ASP A 360 -11.66 -5.09 -3.91
CA ASP A 360 -11.50 -5.59 -5.27
C ASP A 360 -11.98 -4.63 -6.40
N ALA A 361 -12.19 -3.35 -6.11
CA ALA A 361 -12.70 -2.37 -7.07
C ALA A 361 -11.83 -2.21 -8.34
N TYR A 362 -10.55 -2.55 -8.28
CA TYR A 362 -9.67 -2.53 -9.45
C TYR A 362 -9.94 -3.66 -10.44
N ASN A 363 -10.40 -4.80 -9.97
CA ASN A 363 -10.61 -5.99 -10.81
C ASN A 363 -12.09 -6.30 -11.04
N ASN A 364 -12.95 -5.93 -10.09
CA ASN A 364 -14.34 -6.33 -10.06
C ASN A 364 -15.28 -5.21 -9.61
N GLU A 365 -16.56 -5.51 -9.58
CA GLU A 365 -17.60 -4.67 -8.97
C GLU A 365 -17.41 -4.60 -7.46
N ALA A 366 -17.51 -3.40 -6.88
CA ALA A 366 -17.41 -3.16 -5.44
C ALA A 366 -18.67 -2.49 -4.90
N ALA A 367 -19.08 -2.84 -3.66
CA ALA A 367 -20.26 -2.29 -3.03
C ALA A 367 -20.23 -0.76 -2.90
N LEU A 368 -19.09 -0.22 -2.45
CA LEU A 368 -18.87 1.22 -2.34
C LEU A 368 -18.80 1.88 -3.72
N GLY A 369 -18.21 1.19 -4.70
CA GLY A 369 -18.18 1.65 -6.09
C GLY A 369 -19.58 1.82 -6.69
N ASN A 370 -20.47 0.85 -6.44
CA ASN A 370 -21.87 0.95 -6.85
C ASN A 370 -22.57 2.15 -6.21
N LEU A 371 -22.37 2.36 -4.90
CA LEU A 371 -22.98 3.46 -4.17
C LEU A 371 -22.56 4.83 -4.71
N ILE A 372 -21.26 5.00 -5.00
CA ILE A 372 -20.70 6.23 -5.57
C ILE A 372 -21.22 6.44 -7.00
N ALA A 373 -21.19 5.42 -7.84
CA ALA A 373 -21.69 5.53 -9.21
C ALA A 373 -23.18 5.86 -9.25
N ASP A 374 -24.00 5.33 -8.32
CA ASP A 374 -25.40 5.68 -8.18
C ASP A 374 -25.59 7.15 -7.76
N ALA A 375 -24.77 7.63 -6.82
CA ALA A 375 -24.75 9.03 -6.44
C ALA A 375 -24.42 9.94 -7.64
N MET A 376 -23.32 9.65 -8.36
CA MET A 376 -22.91 10.40 -9.54
C MET A 376 -24.02 10.45 -10.62
N ARG A 377 -24.69 9.32 -10.87
CA ARG A 377 -25.79 9.26 -11.86
C ARG A 377 -26.98 10.14 -11.45
N SER A 378 -27.22 10.32 -10.15
CA SER A 378 -28.31 11.15 -9.61
C SER A 378 -28.02 12.65 -9.61
N ALA A 379 -26.79 13.07 -9.96
CA ALA A 379 -26.36 14.47 -9.88
C ALA A 379 -27.25 15.41 -10.71
N ASP A 380 -27.56 16.57 -10.13
CA ASP A 380 -28.29 17.64 -10.80
C ASP A 380 -27.31 18.57 -11.54
N PHE A 381 -27.44 18.65 -12.83
CA PHE A 381 -26.63 19.51 -13.70
C PHE A 381 -27.31 20.85 -14.04
N GLY A 382 -28.47 21.15 -13.44
CA GLY A 382 -29.21 22.41 -13.66
C GLY A 382 -29.84 22.53 -15.03
N ASP A 383 -29.89 21.46 -15.82
CA ASP A 383 -30.41 21.45 -17.20
C ASP A 383 -31.86 20.94 -17.29
N ASN A 384 -32.57 20.82 -16.16
CA ASN A 384 -33.91 20.25 -16.04
C ASN A 384 -34.09 18.85 -16.64
N ALA A 385 -32.96 18.17 -16.95
CA ALA A 385 -32.98 16.82 -17.48
C ALA A 385 -33.20 15.79 -16.34
N LYS A 386 -33.72 14.63 -16.74
CA LYS A 386 -33.73 13.45 -15.87
C LYS A 386 -32.27 13.07 -15.51
N ALA A 387 -32.14 12.22 -14.48
CA ALA A 387 -30.86 11.58 -14.17
C ALA A 387 -30.20 11.05 -15.45
N ALA A 388 -28.88 11.09 -15.53
CA ALA A 388 -28.15 10.58 -16.68
C ALA A 388 -28.43 9.09 -16.92
N ASP A 389 -28.25 8.63 -18.15
CA ASP A 389 -28.45 7.23 -18.49
C ASP A 389 -27.44 6.35 -17.70
N PHE A 390 -26.19 6.80 -17.61
CA PHE A 390 -25.10 6.07 -16.97
C PHE A 390 -24.23 6.95 -16.08
N ALA A 391 -23.48 6.31 -15.18
CA ALA A 391 -22.32 6.90 -14.53
C ALA A 391 -21.17 5.89 -14.45
N PHE A 392 -19.94 6.42 -14.49
CA PHE A 392 -18.71 5.65 -14.42
C PHE A 392 -17.76 6.31 -13.42
N MET A 393 -17.27 5.51 -12.46
CA MET A 393 -16.27 5.93 -11.47
C MET A 393 -15.01 5.08 -11.61
N ASN A 394 -13.86 5.71 -11.75
CA ASN A 394 -12.58 5.00 -11.77
C ASN A 394 -12.20 4.50 -10.36
N PRO A 395 -11.60 3.30 -10.22
CA PRO A 395 -11.28 2.74 -8.90
C PRO A 395 -10.26 3.58 -8.13
N GLY A 396 -9.32 4.23 -8.82
CA GLY A 396 -8.34 5.15 -8.23
C GLY A 396 -8.96 6.40 -7.59
N GLY A 397 -10.17 6.75 -7.97
CA GLY A 397 -10.94 7.85 -7.38
C GLY A 397 -11.64 7.51 -6.07
N ILE A 398 -11.59 6.23 -5.61
CA ILE A 398 -12.18 5.75 -4.35
C ILE A 398 -11.04 5.43 -3.38
N ARG A 399 -10.77 6.31 -2.42
CA ARG A 399 -9.51 6.29 -1.63
C ARG A 399 -9.61 5.59 -0.27
N ALA A 400 -10.82 5.41 0.27
CA ALA A 400 -11.06 4.76 1.57
C ALA A 400 -12.36 3.93 1.53
N ASP A 401 -12.54 3.06 2.52
CA ASP A 401 -13.80 2.37 2.79
C ASP A 401 -14.69 3.20 3.70
N LEU A 402 -16.00 2.94 3.72
CA LEU A 402 -16.86 3.45 4.78
C LEU A 402 -16.52 2.73 6.11
N PRO A 403 -16.25 3.48 7.20
CA PRO A 403 -15.90 2.87 8.47
C PRO A 403 -17.10 2.14 9.09
N LYS A 404 -16.83 1.11 9.88
CA LYS A 404 -17.88 0.47 10.68
C LYS A 404 -18.30 1.37 11.84
N GLY A 405 -19.61 1.51 12.08
CA GLY A 405 -20.18 2.37 13.10
C GLY A 405 -20.65 3.70 12.53
N ASP A 406 -20.43 4.78 13.25
CA ASP A 406 -20.81 6.12 12.82
C ASP A 406 -19.96 6.56 11.61
N VAL A 407 -20.63 7.17 10.64
CA VAL A 407 -20.02 7.75 9.43
C VAL A 407 -20.17 9.26 9.51
N THR A 408 -19.08 9.98 9.33
CA THR A 408 -19.04 11.45 9.35
C THR A 408 -18.84 12.03 7.94
N PHE A 409 -19.00 13.32 7.77
CA PHE A 409 -18.65 14.02 6.53
C PHE A 409 -17.16 13.80 6.18
N ALA A 410 -16.28 13.83 7.19
CA ALA A 410 -14.86 13.57 6.99
C ALA A 410 -14.57 12.19 6.38
N ASP A 411 -15.35 11.17 6.75
CA ASP A 411 -15.20 9.83 6.19
C ASP A 411 -15.59 9.78 4.71
N LEU A 412 -16.68 10.48 4.32
CA LEU A 412 -17.05 10.61 2.90
C LEU A 412 -15.97 11.35 2.10
N ALA A 413 -15.40 12.39 2.68
CA ALA A 413 -14.35 13.16 2.04
C ALA A 413 -13.01 12.41 1.93
N LYS A 414 -12.70 11.49 2.85
CA LYS A 414 -11.57 10.54 2.70
C LYS A 414 -11.78 9.55 1.54
N ILE A 415 -13.04 9.22 1.24
CA ILE A 415 -13.38 8.34 0.12
C ILE A 415 -13.18 9.05 -1.21
N GLN A 416 -13.63 10.30 -1.36
CA GLN A 416 -13.50 11.13 -2.57
C GLN A 416 -12.77 12.45 -2.28
N PRO A 417 -11.43 12.42 -2.09
CA PRO A 417 -10.68 13.58 -1.57
C PRO A 417 -10.29 14.62 -2.61
N PHE A 418 -10.54 14.35 -3.91
CA PHE A 418 -9.98 15.17 -5.00
C PHE A 418 -10.76 16.47 -5.27
N GLY A 419 -12.01 16.57 -4.79
CA GLY A 419 -12.89 17.68 -5.11
C GLY A 419 -13.13 17.81 -6.62
N ASN A 420 -13.30 16.69 -7.30
CA ASN A 420 -13.53 16.66 -8.73
C ASN A 420 -14.89 17.28 -9.07
N THR A 421 -14.94 18.03 -10.16
CA THR A 421 -16.21 18.42 -10.79
C THR A 421 -16.76 17.22 -11.55
N LEU A 422 -18.03 16.88 -11.36
CA LEU A 422 -18.72 15.93 -12.22
C LEU A 422 -18.95 16.54 -13.60
N VAL A 423 -18.86 15.71 -14.63
CA VAL A 423 -19.05 16.09 -16.03
C VAL A 423 -20.04 15.12 -16.67
N LYS A 424 -21.14 15.68 -17.23
CA LYS A 424 -22.09 14.93 -18.03
C LYS A 424 -21.68 14.99 -19.50
N LEU A 425 -21.34 13.83 -20.04
CA LEU A 425 -20.91 13.64 -21.43
C LEU A 425 -22.04 13.02 -22.27
N THR A 426 -22.05 13.32 -23.58
CA THR A 426 -22.87 12.61 -24.55
C THR A 426 -21.99 11.70 -25.39
N LEU A 427 -22.24 10.39 -25.28
CA LEU A 427 -21.46 9.32 -25.91
C LEU A 427 -22.40 8.41 -26.73
N THR A 428 -21.90 7.86 -27.83
CA THR A 428 -22.61 6.79 -28.54
C THR A 428 -22.46 5.45 -27.78
N GLY A 429 -23.37 4.51 -28.02
CA GLY A 429 -23.25 3.16 -27.43
C GLY A 429 -21.94 2.45 -27.84
N ALA A 430 -21.45 2.74 -29.06
CA ALA A 430 -20.13 2.26 -29.49
C ALA A 430 -18.99 2.83 -28.65
N GLN A 431 -19.01 4.13 -28.33
CA GLN A 431 -18.02 4.77 -27.45
C GLN A 431 -18.11 4.25 -26.02
N ILE A 432 -19.33 3.95 -25.51
CA ILE A 432 -19.51 3.31 -24.19
C ILE A 432 -18.84 1.93 -24.17
N LYS A 433 -19.02 1.12 -25.22
CA LYS A 433 -18.33 -0.17 -25.33
C LYS A 433 -16.81 0.02 -25.34
N THR A 434 -16.31 0.97 -26.12
CA THR A 434 -14.88 1.31 -26.17
C THR A 434 -14.35 1.74 -24.81
N LEU A 435 -15.10 2.56 -24.05
CA LEU A 435 -14.78 2.97 -22.69
C LEU A 435 -14.56 1.74 -21.78
N LEU A 436 -15.50 0.80 -21.82
CA LEU A 436 -15.41 -0.42 -21.02
C LEU A 436 -14.27 -1.34 -21.46
N GLU A 437 -13.85 -1.34 -22.73
CA GLU A 437 -12.68 -2.08 -23.20
C GLU A 437 -11.35 -1.40 -22.77
N GLN A 438 -11.34 -0.08 -22.54
CA GLN A 438 -10.15 0.65 -22.05
C GLN A 438 -9.78 0.37 -20.59
N GLN A 439 -10.60 -0.39 -19.86
CA GLN A 439 -10.31 -0.83 -18.48
C GLN A 439 -9.09 -1.75 -18.39
N TRP A 440 -8.73 -2.41 -19.47
CA TRP A 440 -7.63 -3.37 -19.52
C TRP A 440 -6.49 -2.83 -20.38
N GLY A 441 -5.43 -2.48 -19.73
CA GLY A 441 -4.23 -1.95 -20.37
C GLY A 441 -2.99 -2.77 -20.03
N LYS A 442 -1.85 -2.20 -20.35
CA LYS A 442 -0.53 -2.69 -19.93
C LYS A 442 0.27 -1.54 -19.35
N ASN A 443 1.02 -1.82 -18.31
CA ASN A 443 2.06 -0.94 -17.80
C ASN A 443 3.23 -0.87 -18.80
N ALA A 444 4.16 0.05 -18.57
CA ALA A 444 5.34 0.22 -19.43
C ALA A 444 6.21 -1.05 -19.48
N ASP A 445 6.22 -1.86 -18.43
CA ASP A 445 6.93 -3.14 -18.33
C ASP A 445 6.19 -4.31 -19.01
N GLY A 446 5.02 -4.07 -19.60
CA GLY A 446 4.19 -5.06 -20.26
C GLY A 446 3.26 -5.85 -19.32
N THR A 447 3.31 -5.62 -18.01
CA THR A 447 2.38 -6.22 -17.05
C THR A 447 0.94 -5.73 -17.27
N ALA A 448 -0.04 -6.55 -16.89
CA ALA A 448 -1.45 -6.16 -16.99
C ALA A 448 -1.74 -4.98 -16.03
N ASN A 449 -2.47 -3.99 -16.55
CA ASN A 449 -3.00 -2.87 -15.77
C ASN A 449 -4.52 -2.85 -15.91
N THR A 450 -5.24 -3.29 -14.88
CA THR A 450 -6.69 -3.32 -14.83
C THR A 450 -7.20 -2.17 -13.96
N LYS A 451 -8.15 -1.40 -14.48
CA LYS A 451 -8.83 -0.31 -13.78
C LYS A 451 -10.32 -0.41 -14.04
N THR A 452 -10.97 -1.37 -13.37
CA THR A 452 -12.40 -1.64 -13.57
C THR A 452 -13.26 -0.46 -13.16
N LEU A 453 -14.03 0.08 -14.09
CA LEU A 453 -14.98 1.16 -13.83
C LEU A 453 -16.12 0.65 -12.95
N GLN A 454 -16.41 1.35 -11.88
CA GLN A 454 -17.60 1.15 -11.07
C GLN A 454 -18.76 1.86 -11.77
N ILE A 455 -19.88 1.19 -11.97
CA ILE A 455 -20.89 1.60 -12.94
C ILE A 455 -22.29 1.75 -12.36
N SER A 456 -23.07 2.68 -12.92
CA SER A 456 -24.50 2.81 -12.65
C SER A 456 -25.29 2.97 -13.94
N GLY A 457 -26.50 2.41 -13.97
CA GLY A 457 -27.42 2.49 -15.10
C GLY A 457 -27.24 1.42 -16.17
N LEU A 458 -26.18 0.65 -16.13
CA LEU A 458 -25.90 -0.43 -17.09
C LEU A 458 -25.34 -1.69 -16.40
N LYS A 459 -25.27 -2.77 -17.17
CA LYS A 459 -24.62 -4.03 -16.82
C LYS A 459 -23.97 -4.67 -18.04
N TYR A 460 -22.90 -5.43 -17.84
CA TYR A 460 -22.20 -6.12 -18.91
C TYR A 460 -21.48 -7.38 -18.41
N LYS A 461 -21.07 -8.23 -19.37
CA LYS A 461 -20.14 -9.34 -19.12
C LYS A 461 -18.79 -9.05 -19.77
N ALA A 462 -17.72 -9.50 -19.13
CA ALA A 462 -16.38 -9.47 -19.70
C ALA A 462 -15.74 -10.87 -19.67
N ASP A 463 -15.22 -11.28 -20.82
CA ASP A 463 -14.44 -12.52 -20.93
C ASP A 463 -12.95 -12.17 -21.01
N LEU A 464 -12.24 -12.35 -19.89
CA LEU A 464 -10.84 -12.01 -19.78
C LEU A 464 -9.91 -12.95 -20.59
N ASN A 465 -10.44 -14.05 -21.15
CA ASN A 465 -9.69 -14.92 -22.06
C ASN A 465 -9.58 -14.33 -23.47
N LYS A 466 -10.38 -13.33 -23.79
CA LYS A 466 -10.37 -12.68 -25.10
C LYS A 466 -9.33 -11.56 -25.15
N PRO A 467 -8.86 -11.21 -26.36
CA PRO A 467 -8.06 -10.01 -26.56
C PRO A 467 -8.76 -8.77 -26.03
N VAL A 468 -8.01 -7.77 -25.57
CA VAL A 468 -8.51 -6.43 -25.27
C VAL A 468 -9.20 -5.88 -26.54
N ALA A 469 -10.30 -5.14 -26.38
CA ALA A 469 -11.27 -4.68 -27.37
C ALA A 469 -12.33 -5.72 -27.83
N GLU A 470 -12.24 -6.98 -27.35
CA GLU A 470 -13.23 -8.04 -27.63
C GLU A 470 -13.83 -8.66 -26.35
N ARG A 471 -13.44 -8.14 -25.18
CA ARG A 471 -13.82 -8.70 -23.87
C ARG A 471 -15.27 -8.43 -23.50
N VAL A 472 -15.77 -7.24 -23.81
CA VAL A 472 -17.09 -6.77 -23.38
C VAL A 472 -18.21 -7.36 -24.26
N SER A 473 -19.16 -8.02 -23.61
CA SER A 473 -20.37 -8.59 -24.21
C SER A 473 -21.59 -8.35 -23.33
N ASP A 474 -22.77 -8.68 -23.83
CA ASP A 474 -24.05 -8.53 -23.12
C ASP A 474 -24.25 -7.14 -22.49
N LEU A 475 -23.81 -6.09 -23.21
CA LEU A 475 -23.91 -4.73 -22.76
C LEU A 475 -25.37 -4.25 -22.82
N GLN A 476 -25.96 -3.99 -21.66
CA GLN A 476 -27.37 -3.67 -21.50
C GLN A 476 -27.57 -2.51 -20.53
N MET A 477 -28.66 -1.77 -20.67
CA MET A 477 -29.17 -0.87 -19.64
C MET A 477 -29.59 -1.67 -18.39
N ALA A 478 -29.75 -1.01 -17.24
CA ALA A 478 -30.15 -1.66 -16.00
C ALA A 478 -31.49 -2.44 -16.13
N ASP A 479 -32.41 -1.98 -16.98
CA ASP A 479 -33.68 -2.64 -17.24
C ASP A 479 -33.62 -3.85 -18.19
N GLY A 480 -32.41 -4.16 -18.70
CA GLY A 480 -32.15 -5.28 -19.61
C GLY A 480 -32.26 -4.91 -21.11
N THR A 481 -32.58 -3.68 -21.45
CA THR A 481 -32.58 -3.22 -22.84
C THR A 481 -31.14 -3.20 -23.38
N ALA A 482 -30.91 -3.78 -24.56
CA ALA A 482 -29.60 -3.75 -25.20
C ALA A 482 -29.21 -2.31 -25.55
N ILE A 483 -27.91 -1.97 -25.33
CA ILE A 483 -27.37 -0.67 -25.73
C ILE A 483 -27.14 -0.67 -27.25
N ASP A 484 -27.80 0.27 -27.95
CA ASP A 484 -27.64 0.47 -29.38
C ASP A 484 -26.33 1.22 -29.67
N PRO A 485 -25.38 0.62 -30.42
CA PRO A 485 -24.10 1.26 -30.72
C PRO A 485 -24.20 2.63 -31.39
N ALA A 486 -25.27 2.88 -32.18
CA ALA A 486 -25.46 4.13 -32.93
C ALA A 486 -26.20 5.22 -32.13
N LYS A 487 -26.91 4.85 -31.08
CA LYS A 487 -27.66 5.78 -30.25
C LYS A 487 -26.77 6.55 -29.31
N SER A 488 -27.11 7.83 -29.07
CA SER A 488 -26.44 8.66 -28.05
C SER A 488 -27.09 8.46 -26.69
N TYR A 489 -26.23 8.45 -25.67
CA TYR A 489 -26.56 8.31 -24.24
C TYR A 489 -25.83 9.38 -23.44
N THR A 490 -26.37 9.73 -22.29
CA THR A 490 -25.73 10.62 -21.33
C THR A 490 -24.96 9.79 -20.27
N ALA A 491 -23.72 10.16 -20.00
CA ALA A 491 -22.85 9.50 -19.02
C ALA A 491 -22.21 10.53 -18.08
N VAL A 492 -22.25 10.28 -16.78
CA VAL A 492 -21.55 11.10 -15.78
C VAL A 492 -20.22 10.46 -15.42
N VAL A 493 -19.17 11.25 -15.45
CA VAL A 493 -17.83 10.93 -15.02
C VAL A 493 -17.26 12.08 -14.18
N ASN A 494 -16.13 11.92 -13.51
CA ASN A 494 -15.39 13.05 -12.93
C ASN A 494 -14.55 13.77 -14.01
N ASN A 495 -14.14 15.01 -13.75
CA ASN A 495 -13.35 15.82 -14.68
C ASN A 495 -11.99 15.21 -15.03
N PHE A 496 -11.38 14.45 -14.12
CA PHE A 496 -10.14 13.70 -14.38
C PHE A 496 -10.37 12.68 -15.53
N MET A 497 -11.41 11.85 -15.41
CA MET A 497 -11.77 10.89 -16.45
C MET A 497 -12.20 11.59 -17.75
N ALA A 498 -13.00 12.66 -17.67
CA ALA A 498 -13.44 13.43 -18.84
C ALA A 498 -12.25 13.98 -19.64
N GLY A 499 -11.14 14.29 -18.98
CA GLY A 499 -9.85 14.67 -19.58
C GLY A 499 -9.01 13.53 -20.14
N GLY A 500 -9.50 12.27 -20.08
CA GLY A 500 -8.77 11.08 -20.54
C GLY A 500 -7.87 10.45 -19.50
N GLY A 501 -8.00 10.84 -18.23
CA GLY A 501 -7.30 10.24 -17.11
C GLY A 501 -7.49 8.73 -17.03
N ASP A 502 -6.56 8.00 -16.42
CA ASP A 502 -6.52 6.55 -16.38
C ASP A 502 -6.53 5.87 -17.76
N ASN A 503 -6.14 6.61 -18.82
CA ASN A 503 -6.18 6.19 -20.22
C ASN A 503 -7.58 5.95 -20.82
N TYR A 504 -8.65 6.48 -20.23
CA TYR A 504 -10.00 6.45 -20.79
C TYR A 504 -10.17 7.48 -21.91
N LYS A 505 -9.33 7.39 -22.96
CA LYS A 505 -9.19 8.39 -24.03
C LYS A 505 -10.48 8.65 -24.79
N VAL A 506 -11.35 7.63 -24.95
CA VAL A 506 -12.62 7.78 -25.66
C VAL A 506 -13.53 8.83 -25.03
N LEU A 507 -13.38 9.16 -23.75
CA LEU A 507 -14.17 10.18 -23.07
C LEU A 507 -13.88 11.59 -23.60
N THR A 508 -12.69 11.82 -24.14
CA THR A 508 -12.32 13.12 -24.78
C THR A 508 -12.99 13.33 -26.14
N GLU A 509 -13.61 12.28 -26.69
CA GLU A 509 -14.30 12.28 -27.98
C GLU A 509 -15.82 12.51 -27.84
N ALA A 510 -16.31 12.85 -26.65
CA ALA A 510 -17.73 13.09 -26.40
C ALA A 510 -18.27 14.22 -27.29
N SER A 511 -19.47 14.03 -27.84
CA SER A 511 -20.11 15.02 -28.73
C SER A 511 -20.65 16.26 -28.00
N ALA A 512 -20.85 16.14 -26.68
CA ALA A 512 -21.22 17.25 -25.78
C ALA A 512 -20.72 16.99 -24.38
N SER A 513 -20.41 18.07 -23.64
CA SER A 513 -19.89 18.06 -22.28
C SER A 513 -20.52 19.19 -21.47
N LEU A 514 -21.01 18.87 -20.27
CA LEU A 514 -21.60 19.83 -19.34
C LEU A 514 -20.99 19.62 -17.96
N ALA A 515 -20.28 20.63 -17.44
CA ALA A 515 -19.76 20.64 -16.08
C ALA A 515 -20.90 20.76 -15.05
N GLY A 516 -20.76 20.08 -13.93
CA GLY A 516 -21.77 19.99 -12.89
C GLY A 516 -21.20 20.26 -11.48
N PRO A 517 -21.82 19.71 -10.45
CA PRO A 517 -21.42 19.89 -9.06
C PRO A 517 -20.13 19.10 -8.72
N ILE A 518 -19.60 19.37 -7.53
CA ILE A 518 -18.47 18.63 -6.94
C ILE A 518 -18.93 17.21 -6.56
N ASP A 519 -18.10 16.21 -6.83
CA ASP A 519 -18.39 14.79 -6.61
C ASP A 519 -18.69 14.46 -5.13
N LEU A 520 -17.91 15.00 -4.20
CA LEU A 520 -18.13 14.84 -2.77
C LEU A 520 -19.47 15.44 -2.31
N ASP A 521 -19.85 16.62 -2.82
CA ASP A 521 -21.12 17.28 -2.47
C ASP A 521 -22.31 16.43 -2.95
N VAL A 522 -22.18 15.84 -4.14
CA VAL A 522 -23.20 14.93 -4.70
C VAL A 522 -23.27 13.66 -3.86
N PHE A 523 -22.15 13.08 -3.48
CA PHE A 523 -22.12 11.87 -2.66
C PHE A 523 -22.73 12.13 -1.27
N TYR A 524 -22.34 13.22 -0.60
CA TYR A 524 -22.91 13.64 0.67
C TYR A 524 -24.42 13.86 0.58
N LYS A 525 -24.88 14.59 -0.45
CA LYS A 525 -26.29 14.81 -0.70
C LYS A 525 -27.06 13.49 -0.92
N TYR A 526 -26.51 12.60 -1.75
CA TYR A 526 -27.11 11.30 -2.05
C TYR A 526 -27.26 10.43 -0.79
N ILE A 527 -26.24 10.37 0.07
CA ILE A 527 -26.29 9.66 1.35
C ILE A 527 -27.40 10.23 2.22
N ASN A 528 -27.47 11.55 2.39
CA ASN A 528 -28.50 12.19 3.21
C ASN A 528 -29.91 11.97 2.67
N ASP A 529 -30.12 12.12 1.35
CA ASP A 529 -31.43 11.99 0.74
C ASP A 529 -31.94 10.55 0.71
N THR A 530 -31.01 9.59 0.52
CA THR A 530 -31.35 8.16 0.42
C THR A 530 -31.54 7.51 1.78
N PHE A 531 -30.59 7.71 2.68
CA PHE A 531 -30.58 7.01 3.98
C PHE A 531 -31.17 7.82 5.14
N LYS A 532 -31.20 9.15 5.03
CA LYS A 532 -31.84 10.07 6.03
C LYS A 532 -31.38 9.80 7.47
N GLY A 533 -30.08 9.52 7.67
CA GLY A 533 -29.49 9.17 8.96
C GLY A 533 -29.66 7.71 9.38
N ALA A 534 -30.32 6.87 8.54
CA ALA A 534 -30.36 5.43 8.77
C ALA A 534 -29.04 4.74 8.35
N ALA A 535 -28.97 3.42 8.54
CA ALA A 535 -27.82 2.63 8.12
C ALA A 535 -27.56 2.74 6.62
N ILE A 536 -26.35 3.12 6.26
CA ILE A 536 -25.84 3.17 4.88
C ILE A 536 -25.54 1.75 4.45
N THR A 537 -26.18 1.29 3.38
CA THR A 537 -26.03 -0.06 2.86
C THR A 537 -25.78 -0.02 1.36
N ALA A 538 -24.90 -0.87 0.90
CA ALA A 538 -24.70 -1.16 -0.52
C ALA A 538 -24.20 -2.60 -0.65
N LYS A 539 -24.29 -3.16 -1.86
CA LYS A 539 -23.87 -4.53 -2.15
C LYS A 539 -23.37 -4.64 -3.58
N VAL A 540 -22.63 -5.69 -3.84
CA VAL A 540 -22.35 -6.15 -5.20
C VAL A 540 -23.67 -6.70 -5.79
N GLU A 541 -24.07 -6.22 -6.96
CA GLU A 541 -25.38 -6.49 -7.60
C GLU A 541 -25.26 -7.33 -8.87
N GLY A 542 -24.03 -7.65 -9.30
CA GLY A 542 -23.78 -8.34 -10.56
C GLY A 542 -23.94 -7.43 -11.78
N ARG A 543 -23.64 -6.13 -11.62
CA ARG A 543 -23.59 -5.18 -12.74
C ARG A 543 -22.44 -5.53 -13.69
N ILE A 544 -21.36 -6.10 -13.15
CA ILE A 544 -20.16 -6.54 -13.85
C ILE A 544 -19.97 -8.02 -13.61
N VAL A 545 -19.97 -8.82 -14.67
CA VAL A 545 -19.75 -10.26 -14.58
C VAL A 545 -18.50 -10.62 -15.37
N ASN A 546 -17.40 -10.89 -14.68
CA ASN A 546 -16.13 -11.28 -15.29
C ASN A 546 -16.03 -12.80 -15.40
N THR A 547 -15.65 -13.30 -16.60
CA THR A 547 -15.16 -14.67 -16.78
C THR A 547 -13.64 -14.63 -16.60
N PRO A 548 -13.07 -15.26 -15.57
CA PRO A 548 -11.63 -15.23 -15.31
C PRO A 548 -10.84 -15.77 -16.50
N ALA A 549 -9.62 -15.28 -16.70
CA ALA A 549 -8.70 -15.82 -17.68
C ALA A 549 -8.33 -17.27 -17.33
N ALA A 550 -8.32 -18.17 -18.31
CA ALA A 550 -7.94 -19.56 -18.10
C ALA A 550 -6.49 -19.63 -17.61
N GLY A 551 -6.28 -20.16 -16.42
CA GLY A 551 -4.96 -20.27 -15.77
C GLY A 551 -4.51 -19.02 -15.00
N SER A 552 -5.34 -17.99 -14.86
CA SER A 552 -5.04 -16.91 -13.95
C SER A 552 -5.58 -17.25 -12.55
N GLU A 553 -4.71 -17.66 -11.66
CA GLU A 553 -4.78 -17.11 -10.31
C GLU A 553 -4.73 -15.58 -10.47
N ALA A 554 -5.63 -14.85 -9.81
CA ALA A 554 -5.75 -13.42 -9.97
C ALA A 554 -4.38 -12.75 -9.81
N PRO A 555 -3.91 -11.95 -10.80
CA PRO A 555 -2.68 -11.21 -10.60
C PRO A 555 -2.92 -10.21 -9.47
N ASP A 556 -2.04 -10.21 -8.49
CA ASP A 556 -1.93 -9.15 -7.50
C ASP A 556 -1.86 -7.81 -8.25
N SER A 557 -2.95 -7.08 -8.23
CA SER A 557 -3.00 -5.75 -8.82
C SER A 557 -2.25 -4.78 -7.92
N ASP A 558 -1.42 -3.93 -8.52
CA ASP A 558 -0.76 -2.78 -7.90
C ASP A 558 -1.79 -1.70 -7.49
N GLY A 559 -2.67 -2.05 -6.58
CA GLY A 559 -3.43 -1.13 -5.74
C GLY A 559 -2.83 -1.21 -4.33
N PRO A 560 -3.03 -0.23 -3.46
CA PRO A 560 -2.56 -0.34 -2.09
C PRO A 560 -3.04 -1.68 -1.55
N ALA A 561 -2.09 -2.51 -1.07
CA ALA A 561 -2.35 -3.88 -0.65
C ALA A 561 -3.57 -3.92 0.26
N THR A 562 -4.72 -4.28 -0.29
CA THR A 562 -5.81 -4.75 0.53
C THR A 562 -5.30 -6.00 1.19
N ALA A 563 -5.26 -6.01 2.51
CA ALA A 563 -5.02 -7.21 3.27
C ALA A 563 -5.88 -8.34 2.64
N PRO A 564 -5.32 -9.54 2.44
CA PRO A 564 -6.07 -10.65 1.86
C PRO A 564 -7.40 -10.73 2.59
N THR A 565 -8.49 -10.87 1.85
CA THR A 565 -9.82 -10.97 2.45
C THR A 565 -9.77 -12.06 3.50
N ASN A 566 -9.79 -11.66 4.78
CA ASN A 566 -9.65 -12.59 5.90
C ASN A 566 -10.91 -13.44 5.97
N LYS A 567 -10.91 -14.54 5.22
CA LYS A 567 -12.03 -15.51 5.15
C LYS A 567 -11.68 -16.81 5.88
N GLU A 568 -12.69 -17.56 6.25
CA GLU A 568 -12.49 -18.91 6.76
C GLU A 568 -11.75 -19.77 5.72
N ILE A 569 -10.64 -20.42 6.12
CA ILE A 569 -9.86 -21.28 5.23
C ILE A 569 -10.36 -22.71 5.28
N SER A 570 -10.50 -23.37 4.12
CA SER A 570 -10.82 -24.78 4.07
C SER A 570 -9.63 -25.66 4.49
N ARG A 571 -9.92 -26.91 4.89
CA ARG A 571 -8.87 -27.88 5.23
C ARG A 571 -7.99 -28.21 4.03
N ALA A 572 -8.57 -28.24 2.82
CA ALA A 572 -7.81 -28.47 1.59
C ALA A 572 -6.89 -27.30 1.30
N ASP A 573 -7.38 -26.06 1.35
CA ASP A 573 -6.58 -24.87 1.09
C ASP A 573 -5.45 -24.72 2.10
N PHE A 574 -5.72 -24.94 3.40
CA PHE A 574 -4.70 -24.90 4.43
C PHE A 574 -3.57 -25.92 4.18
N VAL A 575 -3.92 -27.18 3.80
CA VAL A 575 -2.91 -28.20 3.52
C VAL A 575 -2.15 -27.90 2.24
N SER A 576 -2.80 -27.34 1.22
CA SER A 576 -2.14 -26.92 -0.03
C SER A 576 -1.12 -25.82 0.23
N GLN A 577 -1.48 -24.77 0.96
CA GLN A 577 -0.55 -23.70 1.33
C GLN A 577 0.63 -24.20 2.19
N LEU A 578 0.36 -25.13 3.12
CA LEU A 578 1.40 -25.72 3.96
C LEU A 578 2.43 -26.53 3.15
N VAL A 579 1.95 -27.36 2.23
CA VAL A 579 2.79 -28.21 1.37
C VAL A 579 3.64 -27.36 0.43
N GLU A 580 3.04 -26.32 -0.16
CA GLU A 580 3.73 -25.33 -1.00
C GLU A 580 4.81 -24.59 -0.20
N SER A 581 4.47 -24.05 0.95
CA SER A 581 5.40 -23.30 1.83
C SER A 581 6.56 -24.16 2.31
N LEU A 582 6.35 -25.48 2.51
CA LEU A 582 7.40 -26.45 2.85
C LEU A 582 8.20 -26.92 1.62
N LYS A 583 7.85 -26.48 0.40
CA LYS A 583 8.49 -26.87 -0.87
C LYS A 583 8.57 -28.41 -1.06
N LEU A 584 7.52 -29.12 -0.69
CA LEU A 584 7.44 -30.57 -0.87
C LEU A 584 7.16 -30.88 -2.35
N ASN A 585 7.94 -31.77 -2.94
CA ASN A 585 7.80 -32.13 -4.34
C ASN A 585 6.55 -32.97 -4.56
N ALA A 586 5.68 -32.60 -5.50
CA ALA A 586 4.51 -33.36 -5.89
C ALA A 586 4.90 -34.77 -6.41
N VAL A 587 4.23 -35.80 -5.92
CA VAL A 587 4.40 -37.16 -6.40
C VAL A 587 3.39 -37.42 -7.51
N SER A 588 3.88 -37.80 -8.69
CA SER A 588 3.02 -38.20 -9.80
C SER A 588 2.14 -39.39 -9.41
N ALA A 589 0.84 -39.21 -9.46
CA ALA A 589 -0.23 -40.20 -9.27
C ALA A 589 -0.33 -40.86 -7.89
N PRO A 590 -0.86 -40.17 -6.87
CA PRO A 590 -1.29 -40.84 -5.65
C PRO A 590 -2.75 -41.28 -5.76
N SER A 591 -3.02 -42.51 -5.36
CA SER A 591 -4.35 -42.84 -4.87
C SER A 591 -4.55 -42.11 -3.55
N THR A 592 -5.49 -41.13 -3.50
CA THR A 592 -5.82 -40.49 -2.23
C THR A 592 -6.30 -41.51 -1.23
N ALA A 593 -5.74 -41.52 -0.02
CA ALA A 593 -6.15 -42.41 1.06
C ALA A 593 -7.57 -42.09 1.59
N PHE A 594 -8.27 -41.11 0.98
CA PHE A 594 -9.55 -40.60 1.45
C PHE A 594 -10.65 -40.77 0.41
N THR A 595 -11.82 -41.24 0.85
CA THR A 595 -12.96 -41.52 -0.02
C THR A 595 -13.69 -40.31 -0.54
N ASP A 596 -13.43 -39.14 0.03
CA ASP A 596 -14.03 -37.82 -0.31
C ASP A 596 -13.04 -36.83 -0.97
N VAL A 597 -11.88 -37.31 -1.44
CA VAL A 597 -10.93 -36.57 -2.23
C VAL A 597 -10.85 -37.24 -3.60
N ALA A 598 -11.38 -36.56 -4.63
CA ALA A 598 -11.30 -37.01 -6.00
C ALA A 598 -9.86 -36.95 -6.49
N ALA A 599 -9.42 -37.89 -7.31
CA ALA A 599 -8.02 -37.95 -7.79
C ALA A 599 -7.64 -36.76 -8.69
N ASP A 600 -8.62 -36.12 -9.32
CA ASP A 600 -8.48 -34.93 -10.17
C ASP A 600 -8.77 -33.62 -9.45
N ALA A 601 -8.99 -33.64 -8.13
CA ALA A 601 -9.21 -32.43 -7.37
C ALA A 601 -7.91 -31.59 -7.30
N PRO A 602 -7.99 -30.26 -7.42
CA PRO A 602 -6.80 -29.39 -7.45
C PRO A 602 -5.90 -29.50 -6.22
N TYR A 603 -6.43 -29.96 -5.10
CA TYR A 603 -5.73 -30.16 -3.84
C TYR A 603 -5.32 -31.64 -3.58
N ALA A 604 -5.58 -32.56 -4.51
CA ALA A 604 -5.36 -33.99 -4.30
C ALA A 604 -3.88 -34.33 -4.09
N ASP A 605 -3.00 -33.75 -4.88
CA ASP A 605 -1.54 -33.94 -4.80
C ASP A 605 -0.99 -33.43 -3.47
N ALA A 606 -1.38 -32.21 -3.06
CA ALA A 606 -0.97 -31.64 -1.78
C ALA A 606 -1.41 -32.48 -0.58
N ILE A 607 -2.66 -32.98 -0.60
CA ILE A 607 -3.17 -33.89 0.45
C ILE A 607 -2.36 -35.18 0.48
N ALA A 608 -2.04 -35.77 -0.68
CA ALA A 608 -1.26 -36.98 -0.77
C ALA A 608 0.17 -36.81 -0.22
N GLU A 609 0.84 -35.69 -0.56
CA GLU A 609 2.15 -35.35 -0.01
C GLU A 609 2.11 -35.17 1.51
N ALA A 610 1.13 -34.44 2.03
CA ALA A 610 0.97 -34.24 3.46
C ALA A 610 0.69 -35.56 4.23
N VAL A 611 -0.04 -36.51 3.62
CA VAL A 611 -0.23 -37.85 4.15
C VAL A 611 1.07 -38.64 4.17
N LYS A 612 1.81 -38.64 3.05
CA LYS A 612 3.11 -39.30 2.90
C LYS A 612 4.15 -38.75 3.88
N ALA A 613 4.17 -37.45 4.08
CA ALA A 613 5.02 -36.79 5.08
C ALA A 613 4.57 -37.07 6.52
N GLY A 614 3.39 -37.64 6.71
CA GLY A 614 2.83 -37.96 8.03
C GLY A 614 2.28 -36.76 8.78
N TYR A 615 1.99 -35.66 8.07
CA TYR A 615 1.46 -34.43 8.65
C TYR A 615 -0.04 -34.50 8.92
N ILE A 616 -0.80 -35.28 8.10
CA ILE A 616 -2.23 -35.46 8.23
C ILE A 616 -2.62 -36.92 8.21
N LYS A 617 -3.73 -37.25 8.89
CA LYS A 617 -4.26 -38.65 8.97
C LYS A 617 -5.75 -38.78 8.58
N GLY A 618 -6.44 -37.66 8.35
CA GLY A 618 -7.88 -37.62 8.10
C GLY A 618 -8.75 -37.99 9.33
N TYR A 619 -10.02 -38.22 9.07
CA TYR A 619 -11.01 -38.54 10.09
C TYR A 619 -11.34 -40.04 10.12
N VAL A 620 -12.03 -40.46 11.19
CA VAL A 620 -12.59 -41.82 11.30
C VAL A 620 -13.54 -42.05 10.12
N GLY A 621 -13.39 -43.20 9.45
CA GLY A 621 -14.17 -43.52 8.25
C GLY A 621 -13.50 -43.18 6.93
N GLY A 622 -12.21 -42.84 6.94
CA GLY A 622 -11.41 -42.61 5.71
C GLY A 622 -11.78 -41.33 4.94
N LYS A 623 -12.23 -40.31 5.65
CA LYS A 623 -12.56 -38.99 5.07
C LYS A 623 -11.52 -37.96 5.43
N PHE A 624 -11.33 -36.97 4.54
CA PHE A 624 -10.51 -35.77 4.76
C PHE A 624 -11.34 -34.52 5.05
N ASN A 625 -12.57 -34.46 4.52
CA ASN A 625 -13.47 -33.30 4.53
C ASN A 625 -12.82 -32.05 3.92
N PRO A 626 -12.42 -32.04 2.62
CA PRO A 626 -11.61 -31.02 1.99
C PRO A 626 -12.23 -29.62 2.07
N ASN A 627 -13.53 -29.50 1.89
CA ASN A 627 -14.26 -28.22 1.85
C ASN A 627 -14.74 -27.75 3.25
N GLN A 628 -14.46 -28.51 4.30
CA GLN A 628 -14.78 -28.06 5.66
C GLN A 628 -13.77 -27.02 6.13
N THR A 629 -14.24 -25.92 6.73
CA THR A 629 -13.34 -24.94 7.37
C THR A 629 -12.54 -25.64 8.48
N ILE A 630 -11.20 -25.43 8.48
CA ILE A 630 -10.32 -25.98 9.52
C ILE A 630 -10.50 -25.22 10.83
N THR A 631 -10.48 -25.93 11.95
CA THR A 631 -10.51 -25.34 13.30
C THR A 631 -9.09 -25.09 13.83
N ARG A 632 -8.94 -24.15 14.77
CA ARG A 632 -7.65 -23.81 15.39
C ARG A 632 -6.95 -25.03 16.02
N GLN A 633 -7.68 -25.92 16.71
CA GLN A 633 -7.12 -27.15 17.27
C GLN A 633 -6.69 -28.17 16.20
N GLU A 634 -7.34 -28.19 15.03
CA GLU A 634 -6.96 -29.06 13.90
C GLU A 634 -5.72 -28.52 13.21
N MET A 635 -5.67 -27.21 12.95
CA MET A 635 -4.48 -26.52 12.44
C MET A 635 -3.28 -26.78 13.34
N ALA A 636 -3.43 -26.56 14.64
CA ALA A 636 -2.34 -26.81 15.60
C ALA A 636 -1.86 -28.27 15.58
N SER A 637 -2.77 -29.22 15.42
CA SER A 637 -2.38 -30.64 15.33
C SER A 637 -1.58 -30.96 14.07
N ILE A 638 -1.90 -30.32 12.93
CA ILE A 638 -1.16 -30.47 11.67
C ILE A 638 0.22 -29.85 11.79
N LEU A 639 0.32 -28.60 12.25
CA LEU A 639 1.59 -27.91 12.41
C LEU A 639 2.51 -28.60 13.43
N ALA A 640 1.98 -29.12 14.52
CA ALA A 640 2.78 -29.90 15.46
C ALA A 640 3.30 -31.21 14.84
N ASN A 641 2.60 -31.82 13.88
CA ASN A 641 3.13 -32.96 13.14
C ASN A 641 4.28 -32.57 12.19
N VAL A 642 4.28 -31.36 11.64
CA VAL A 642 5.39 -30.81 10.85
C VAL A 642 6.64 -30.63 11.72
N LEU A 643 6.47 -30.07 12.90
CA LEU A 643 7.54 -29.58 13.78
C LEU A 643 8.01 -30.61 14.85
N LYS A 644 7.60 -31.85 14.79
CA LYS A 644 7.78 -32.90 15.83
C LYS A 644 9.05 -32.84 16.69
N LYS A 645 10.18 -32.51 16.09
CA LYS A 645 11.50 -32.51 16.77
C LYS A 645 11.91 -31.14 17.30
N GLN A 646 11.28 -30.09 16.83
CA GLN A 646 11.61 -28.69 17.17
C GLN A 646 10.72 -28.13 18.28
N LEU A 647 9.60 -28.81 18.60
CA LEU A 647 8.66 -28.31 19.61
C LEU A 647 9.17 -28.58 21.06
N PRO A 648 8.93 -27.62 21.98
CA PRO A 648 9.31 -27.78 23.37
C PRO A 648 8.52 -28.91 24.05
N THR A 649 9.15 -29.56 25.03
CA THR A 649 8.44 -30.49 25.94
C THR A 649 7.70 -29.67 27.00
N VAL A 650 6.36 -29.72 26.99
CA VAL A 650 5.52 -28.93 27.88
C VAL A 650 4.55 -29.78 28.69
N ASN A 651 4.17 -29.30 29.88
CA ASN A 651 3.00 -29.79 30.55
C ASN A 651 1.75 -29.10 30.00
N ALA A 652 1.03 -29.78 29.11
CA ALA A 652 -0.11 -29.19 28.42
C ALA A 652 -1.20 -28.67 29.38
N THR A 653 -1.40 -29.31 30.53
CA THR A 653 -2.37 -28.87 31.54
C THR A 653 -1.95 -27.52 32.14
N THR A 654 -0.65 -27.34 32.43
CA THR A 654 -0.12 -26.10 32.98
C THR A 654 -0.23 -24.96 31.99
N VAL A 655 0.22 -25.17 30.73
CA VAL A 655 0.15 -24.10 29.68
C VAL A 655 -1.30 -23.70 29.41
N LEU A 656 -2.18 -24.69 29.20
CA LEU A 656 -3.57 -24.41 28.87
C LEU A 656 -4.38 -23.82 30.04
N SER A 657 -3.94 -24.01 31.31
CA SER A 657 -4.65 -23.45 32.48
C SER A 657 -4.69 -21.92 32.50
N ALA A 658 -3.83 -21.25 31.74
CA ALA A 658 -3.86 -19.81 31.54
C ALA A 658 -5.07 -19.29 30.74
N TYR A 659 -5.84 -20.21 30.12
CA TYR A 659 -6.94 -19.86 29.21
C TYR A 659 -8.28 -20.38 29.73
N SER A 660 -9.29 -19.49 29.74
CA SER A 660 -10.61 -19.78 30.32
C SER A 660 -11.40 -20.86 29.61
N ASP A 661 -11.11 -21.12 28.35
CA ASP A 661 -11.75 -22.10 27.46
C ASP A 661 -10.94 -23.39 27.25
N ALA A 662 -9.90 -23.61 28.02
CA ALA A 662 -9.02 -24.78 27.95
C ALA A 662 -9.76 -26.13 28.05
N SER A 663 -10.89 -26.17 28.79
CA SER A 663 -11.73 -27.35 28.94
C SER A 663 -12.39 -27.80 27.63
N THR A 664 -12.52 -26.91 26.64
CA THR A 664 -13.15 -27.20 25.35
C THR A 664 -12.18 -27.79 24.32
N VAL A 665 -10.85 -27.80 24.61
CA VAL A 665 -9.81 -28.39 23.78
C VAL A 665 -9.98 -29.94 23.73
N ALA A 666 -10.08 -30.46 22.50
CA ALA A 666 -10.16 -31.92 22.30
C ALA A 666 -8.90 -32.64 22.79
N ALA A 667 -9.05 -33.85 23.30
CA ALA A 667 -7.93 -34.60 23.91
C ALA A 667 -6.71 -34.74 22.98
N TYR A 668 -6.93 -34.96 21.67
CA TYR A 668 -5.87 -35.12 20.68
C TYR A 668 -5.07 -33.81 20.44
N ALA A 669 -5.67 -32.65 20.69
CA ALA A 669 -5.11 -31.34 20.40
C ALA A 669 -4.45 -30.66 21.61
N LYS A 670 -4.62 -31.18 22.84
CA LYS A 670 -4.11 -30.54 24.05
C LYS A 670 -2.59 -30.33 24.02
N THR A 671 -1.83 -31.38 23.77
CA THR A 671 -0.36 -31.30 23.70
C THR A 671 0.11 -30.49 22.50
N PRO A 672 -0.34 -30.73 21.26
CA PRO A 672 -0.01 -29.90 20.10
C PRO A 672 -0.25 -28.40 20.33
N LEU A 673 -1.43 -28.07 20.81
CA LEU A 673 -1.82 -26.66 21.01
C LEU A 673 -0.96 -25.99 22.09
N ALA A 674 -0.70 -26.68 23.22
CA ALA A 674 0.15 -26.15 24.27
C ALA A 674 1.61 -25.95 23.81
N GLN A 675 2.14 -26.86 23.02
CA GLN A 675 3.49 -26.76 22.47
C GLN A 675 3.64 -25.58 21.50
N LEU A 676 2.64 -25.35 20.63
CA LEU A 676 2.68 -24.27 19.65
C LEU A 676 2.40 -22.91 20.28
N LEU A 677 1.61 -22.83 21.35
CA LEU A 677 1.43 -21.61 22.15
C LEU A 677 2.74 -21.25 22.89
N GLU A 678 3.43 -22.22 23.47
CA GLU A 678 4.71 -22.00 24.15
C GLU A 678 5.84 -21.63 23.19
N ALA A 679 5.74 -22.05 21.93
CA ALA A 679 6.68 -21.73 20.85
C ALA A 679 6.30 -20.46 20.05
N ASP A 680 5.27 -19.73 20.45
CA ASP A 680 4.73 -18.54 19.76
C ASP A 680 4.37 -18.77 18.28
N ILE A 681 4.11 -20.02 17.88
CA ILE A 681 3.72 -20.38 16.52
C ILE A 681 2.20 -20.20 16.30
N VAL A 682 1.42 -20.44 17.34
CA VAL A 682 -0.01 -20.14 17.40
C VAL A 682 -0.25 -19.19 18.55
N VAL A 683 -0.90 -18.07 18.28
CA VAL A 683 -1.22 -17.07 19.29
C VAL A 683 -2.64 -17.28 19.85
N PRO A 684 -2.94 -16.83 21.08
CA PRO A 684 -4.30 -16.84 21.61
C PRO A 684 -5.26 -16.05 20.72
N ALA A 685 -6.49 -16.52 20.58
CA ALA A 685 -7.50 -15.85 19.73
C ALA A 685 -7.91 -14.47 20.28
N GLN A 686 -7.98 -14.37 21.61
CA GLN A 686 -8.23 -13.14 22.36
C GLN A 686 -7.50 -13.24 23.70
N SER A 687 -7.34 -12.12 24.42
CA SER A 687 -6.77 -12.16 25.76
C SER A 687 -7.48 -13.15 26.65
N GLY A 688 -6.77 -14.20 27.11
CA GLY A 688 -7.29 -15.24 27.99
C GLY A 688 -8.16 -16.32 27.36
N THR A 689 -8.25 -16.42 26.01
CA THR A 689 -8.97 -17.51 25.31
C THR A 689 -8.21 -18.04 24.10
N ILE A 690 -8.34 -19.35 23.83
CA ILE A 690 -7.70 -20.03 22.69
C ILE A 690 -8.68 -20.19 21.52
N MET A 691 -9.98 -20.32 21.78
CA MET A 691 -11.04 -20.68 20.84
C MET A 691 -10.71 -21.95 20.03
N PRO A 692 -10.47 -23.11 20.65
CA PRO A 692 -9.93 -24.30 19.96
C PRO A 692 -10.83 -24.84 18.85
N LYS A 693 -12.14 -24.64 18.94
CA LYS A 693 -13.13 -24.98 17.91
C LYS A 693 -13.46 -23.82 16.97
N GLY A 694 -12.85 -22.66 17.21
CA GLY A 694 -12.96 -21.49 16.33
C GLY A 694 -12.41 -21.83 14.94
N LYS A 695 -13.05 -21.30 13.93
CA LYS A 695 -12.63 -21.45 12.54
C LYS A 695 -11.40 -20.60 12.27
N VAL A 696 -10.46 -21.15 11.53
CA VAL A 696 -9.22 -20.44 11.16
C VAL A 696 -9.49 -19.52 9.98
N MET A 697 -9.03 -18.30 10.10
CA MET A 697 -9.06 -17.32 9.03
C MET A 697 -7.77 -17.40 8.18
N THR A 698 -7.82 -16.95 6.93
CA THR A 698 -6.67 -17.03 6.00
C THR A 698 -5.42 -16.37 6.55
N ASN A 699 -5.52 -15.16 7.12
CA ASN A 699 -4.38 -14.45 7.72
C ASN A 699 -3.77 -15.20 8.93
N GLU A 700 -4.59 -15.85 9.73
CA GLU A 700 -4.13 -16.69 10.86
C GLU A 700 -3.39 -17.92 10.36
N ALA A 701 -3.92 -18.57 9.32
CA ALA A 701 -3.28 -19.73 8.68
C ALA A 701 -1.91 -19.35 8.11
N ASP A 702 -1.82 -18.24 7.35
CA ASP A 702 -0.59 -17.75 6.76
C ASP A 702 0.47 -17.43 7.80
N ALA A 703 0.10 -16.75 8.88
CA ALA A 703 1.01 -16.43 9.98
C ALA A 703 1.54 -17.72 10.67
N ALA A 704 0.67 -18.65 10.96
CA ALA A 704 1.03 -19.91 11.61
C ALA A 704 1.89 -20.82 10.71
N ILE A 705 1.61 -20.87 9.41
CA ILE A 705 2.41 -21.61 8.41
C ILE A 705 3.80 -20.99 8.31
N LYS A 706 3.92 -19.66 8.16
CA LYS A 706 5.21 -18.95 8.10
C LYS A 706 6.06 -19.20 9.33
N ALA A 707 5.47 -19.10 10.53
CA ALA A 707 6.15 -19.39 11.78
C ALA A 707 6.63 -20.84 11.85
N ALA A 708 5.78 -21.80 11.42
CA ALA A 708 6.13 -23.22 11.41
C ALA A 708 7.23 -23.55 10.39
N VAL A 709 7.22 -22.95 9.20
CA VAL A 709 8.29 -23.11 8.19
C VAL A 709 9.61 -22.55 8.70
N ALA A 710 9.61 -21.37 9.30
CA ALA A 710 10.80 -20.77 9.91
C ALA A 710 11.38 -21.67 11.03
N ALA A 711 10.53 -22.19 11.92
CA ALA A 711 10.93 -23.11 12.97
C ALA A 711 11.40 -24.49 12.44
N SER A 712 10.94 -24.93 11.28
CA SER A 712 11.38 -26.19 10.66
C SER A 712 12.76 -26.10 10.00
N ALA A 713 13.21 -24.90 9.67
CA ALA A 713 14.52 -24.62 9.03
C ALA A 713 15.64 -24.38 10.03
N SER A 714 15.31 -24.13 11.31
CA SER A 714 16.26 -24.00 12.43
C SER A 714 16.56 -25.37 13.07
#